data_5cbcfb51e5c367949f2ced2500d38a34
#
_entry.id   5cbcfb51e5c367949f2ced2500d38a34
#
_cell.length_a   1.000
_cell.length_b   1.000
_cell.length_c   1.000
_cell.angle_alpha   90.00
_cell.angle_beta   90.00
_cell.angle_gamma   90.00
#
_symmetry.space_group_name_H-M   'P 1'
#
loop_
_entity.id
_entity.type
_entity.pdbx_description
1 polymer ?
#
loop_
_entity_poly.entity_id
_entity_poly.type
_entity_poly.pdbx_seq_one_letter_code
_entity_poly.pdbx_strand_id
1 'polypeptide(L)'
;MPETNVKDMNQAVQFDAIQIGLASPEKIREWSHGEVKKPETINYRTLKPEKDGLFCEKIFGPTKDWECHCGKYKKIRYKGVVCDRCGVEITKSSVRRERMGHIELAAPVSHIWYFKGIPSRMGLILDLSPRVLERVLYFASYIVLDAGDTGLGYKQVLSEAEYQEAREQYGSAFRVGMGAEAIRELLESIDLEKDSAELKAELENATGQKRARIIKRLEVVEAFRESGNKPEWMIMTVIPVIPPDLRPMVQLDGGRFATSDLNDLYRRIINRNNRLRRLLDLGAPDIIVRNEKRMLQEAVDALIDNGRRGRPVTGPGNRALKSLSDMLKGKGGRFRQNLLGKRVDYSGRSVICVEPKLKIFQCGLPKEMAIELFKPFVMKELVANGTAHNIKSAKKMVERLQTEVWDVLEEVIKEHPVMLNRAPTLHRLGIQAFEPILVEGKAIKLHPLVCTAFNADFDGDQMAVHLPLSVEAQAECRFMLLSPNNLLKPSDGGPVAVPSQDMVLGIYYLTMRKLADHKDEKDAHAVSDTVYNDLEELKKLTTPGADGKAELGLYDMIWFEDVTDNNRRVLCTPMDLFGYHYSSMNQALLAYENGEITLHQKIYVFRKAKNANGEEVTGFVETTLGLLIFNEIIPQDLGFVDRTKPENLLKMEIDFHVGKKQIKQILEKVINIHGATTTAEVLDDVKAMGYKYSTRAAMTVSISDMTVPPQKPQMIEDAQNTVDKITKQYKRGLITEEERYKEVVETWKETDDELTKALLTGLDKYNNIFMMADSGARGSDKQIKQLAGMRGLMADTTGRTIELPIKSNFREGLDVLEYFMSAHGARKGLSDTALRTADSGYLTRRLVDVSQHMIVRESDCCAGTGREIPGMVVKAFMDGKEEIESLQERITGRFSCNTICDKDGNVIVKANHMITPKRAAEVMSKGVDENGDPITQVKIRTILTCRSHMGVCAKCYGANMATGQAVQVGEAIGI
;
A
#
# COMPACT_ATOMS: atom_id res chain seq x y z
N MET A 1 -34.94 46.73 -18.68
CA MET A 1 -34.54 45.36 -18.98
C MET A 1 -34.48 44.64 -17.65
N PRO A 2 -35.24 43.58 -17.41
CA PRO A 2 -35.18 42.87 -16.11
C PRO A 2 -33.90 42.04 -16.09
N GLU A 3 -33.16 42.18 -15.02
CA GLU A 3 -32.00 41.38 -14.69
C GLU A 3 -32.44 39.90 -14.56
N THR A 4 -32.09 39.10 -15.51
CA THR A 4 -32.26 37.67 -15.45
C THR A 4 -31.26 37.10 -14.44
N ASN A 5 -31.81 36.64 -13.33
CA ASN A 5 -31.10 35.94 -12.28
C ASN A 5 -30.21 34.80 -12.86
N VAL A 6 -28.92 34.99 -12.82
CA VAL A 6 -27.88 34.00 -13.15
C VAL A 6 -27.84 32.89 -12.06
N LYS A 7 -28.65 32.99 -11.02
CA LYS A 7 -28.67 32.06 -9.87
C LYS A 7 -29.28 30.68 -10.13
N ASP A 8 -30.01 30.47 -11.23
CA ASP A 8 -30.75 29.20 -11.44
C ASP A 8 -29.99 28.15 -12.27
N MET A 9 -28.72 28.38 -12.63
CA MET A 9 -27.99 27.46 -13.50
C MET A 9 -27.00 26.50 -12.79
N ASN A 10 -26.83 26.63 -11.46
CA ASN A 10 -25.90 25.76 -10.71
C ASN A 10 -26.38 25.49 -9.26
N GLN A 11 -27.67 25.26 -9.06
CA GLN A 11 -28.06 24.60 -7.83
C GLN A 11 -27.78 23.11 -8.00
N ALA A 12 -26.52 22.69 -7.76
CA ALA A 12 -26.25 21.36 -7.31
C ALA A 12 -27.13 21.16 -6.07
N VAL A 13 -28.04 20.19 -6.12
CA VAL A 13 -28.86 19.81 -4.97
C VAL A 13 -27.92 19.49 -3.83
N GLN A 14 -27.76 20.42 -2.90
CA GLN A 14 -26.96 20.16 -1.70
C GLN A 14 -27.79 19.26 -0.79
N PHE A 15 -27.21 18.13 -0.44
CA PHE A 15 -27.81 17.16 0.48
C PHE A 15 -26.76 16.75 1.51
N ASP A 16 -27.19 16.52 2.73
CA ASP A 16 -26.32 16.11 3.84
C ASP A 16 -26.18 14.59 3.95
N ALA A 17 -27.20 13.86 3.47
CA ALA A 17 -27.23 12.41 3.55
C ALA A 17 -27.97 11.78 2.37
N ILE A 18 -27.66 10.53 2.09
CA ILE A 18 -28.33 9.67 1.12
C ILE A 18 -28.99 8.53 1.88
N GLN A 19 -30.30 8.34 1.67
CA GLN A 19 -31.04 7.20 2.20
C GLN A 19 -31.29 6.17 1.11
N ILE A 20 -30.96 4.92 1.37
CA ILE A 20 -31.22 3.80 0.47
C ILE A 20 -32.44 3.05 1.00
N GLY A 21 -33.46 2.89 0.15
CA GLY A 21 -34.68 2.17 0.50
C GLY A 21 -35.27 1.43 -0.70
N LEU A 22 -36.38 0.73 -0.46
CA LEU A 22 -37.14 0.09 -1.52
C LEU A 22 -38.03 1.12 -2.21
N ALA A 23 -38.13 1.07 -3.53
CA ALA A 23 -39.01 1.92 -4.30
C ALA A 23 -40.38 1.26 -4.44
N SER A 24 -41.45 2.00 -4.09
CA SER A 24 -42.83 1.58 -4.37
C SER A 24 -43.14 1.70 -5.88
N PRO A 25 -44.12 0.94 -6.41
CA PRO A 25 -44.53 1.10 -7.79
C PRO A 25 -45.00 2.53 -8.12
N GLU A 26 -45.71 3.18 -7.19
CA GLU A 26 -46.14 4.55 -7.34
C GLU A 26 -44.99 5.53 -7.45
N LYS A 27 -43.95 5.34 -6.68
CA LYS A 27 -42.74 6.17 -6.73
C LYS A 27 -41.94 6.01 -8.02
N ILE A 28 -41.90 4.79 -8.55
CA ILE A 28 -41.28 4.54 -9.87
C ILE A 28 -42.05 5.25 -10.97
N ARG A 29 -43.38 5.25 -10.92
CA ARG A 29 -44.22 5.99 -11.87
C ARG A 29 -44.06 7.50 -11.74
N GLU A 30 -43.89 8.00 -10.53
CA GLU A 30 -43.59 9.41 -10.27
C GLU A 30 -42.25 9.85 -10.91
N TRP A 31 -41.22 9.03 -10.77
CA TRP A 31 -39.92 9.34 -11.39
C TRP A 31 -39.94 9.26 -12.90
N SER A 32 -40.83 8.46 -13.48
CA SER A 32 -40.91 8.19 -14.89
C SER A 32 -41.57 9.31 -15.67
N HIS A 33 -41.04 9.62 -16.83
CA HIS A 33 -41.63 10.58 -17.77
C HIS A 33 -42.47 9.90 -18.85
N GLY A 34 -42.61 8.57 -18.81
CA GLY A 34 -43.46 7.82 -19.71
C GLY A 34 -43.12 6.34 -19.74
N GLU A 35 -44.08 5.56 -20.30
CA GLU A 35 -43.94 4.10 -20.47
C GLU A 35 -43.17 3.77 -21.74
N VAL A 36 -42.21 2.90 -21.65
CA VAL A 36 -41.51 2.33 -22.82
C VAL A 36 -42.25 1.08 -23.29
N LYS A 37 -42.89 1.17 -24.45
CA LYS A 37 -43.75 0.07 -25.02
C LYS A 37 -43.06 -0.76 -26.08
N LYS A 38 -42.12 -0.17 -26.80
CA LYS A 38 -41.46 -0.79 -27.92
C LYS A 38 -40.02 -1.16 -27.63
N PRO A 39 -39.55 -2.31 -28.17
CA PRO A 39 -38.16 -2.74 -27.98
C PRO A 39 -37.18 -2.05 -28.94
N GLU A 40 -37.67 -1.29 -29.92
CA GLU A 40 -36.82 -0.58 -30.88
C GLU A 40 -36.01 0.50 -30.20
N THR A 41 -34.78 0.70 -30.67
CA THR A 41 -33.84 1.72 -30.16
C THR A 41 -33.79 2.93 -31.07
N ILE A 42 -33.13 2.82 -32.20
CA ILE A 42 -33.01 3.86 -33.22
C ILE A 42 -33.36 3.30 -34.61
N ASN A 43 -33.78 4.17 -35.48
CA ASN A 43 -33.95 3.82 -36.89
C ASN A 43 -32.57 3.86 -37.57
N TYR A 44 -32.11 2.73 -38.07
CA TYR A 44 -30.80 2.59 -38.70
C TYR A 44 -30.61 3.42 -39.97
N ARG A 45 -31.73 3.78 -40.67
CA ARG A 45 -31.68 4.62 -41.86
C ARG A 45 -31.59 6.09 -41.55
N THR A 46 -32.41 6.56 -40.58
CA THR A 46 -32.51 7.98 -40.24
C THR A 46 -31.65 8.39 -39.06
N LEU A 47 -31.10 7.43 -38.33
CA LEU A 47 -30.34 7.59 -37.09
C LEU A 47 -31.13 8.32 -35.99
N LYS A 48 -32.44 8.41 -36.12
CA LYS A 48 -33.30 9.03 -35.13
C LYS A 48 -33.88 7.99 -34.18
N PRO A 49 -34.11 8.34 -32.89
CA PRO A 49 -34.77 7.47 -31.94
C PRO A 49 -36.20 7.15 -32.34
N GLU A 50 -36.63 5.88 -32.17
CA GLU A 50 -38.00 5.48 -32.44
C GLU A 50 -38.94 5.96 -31.31
N LYS A 51 -40.20 6.26 -31.71
CA LYS A 51 -41.23 6.68 -30.78
C LYS A 51 -41.61 5.53 -29.85
N ASP A 52 -41.76 5.83 -28.54
CA ASP A 52 -42.08 4.86 -27.47
C ASP A 52 -41.07 3.71 -27.31
N GLY A 53 -39.90 3.86 -27.91
CA GLY A 53 -38.76 2.93 -27.73
C GLY A 53 -37.84 3.29 -26.59
N LEU A 54 -36.75 2.53 -26.48
CA LEU A 54 -35.75 2.71 -25.40
C LEU A 54 -34.98 4.03 -25.48
N PHE A 55 -34.99 4.74 -26.60
CA PHE A 55 -34.33 6.02 -26.80
C PHE A 55 -35.31 7.16 -27.15
N CYS A 56 -36.61 6.96 -26.92
CA CYS A 56 -37.67 7.90 -27.32
C CYS A 56 -37.37 9.33 -26.79
N GLU A 57 -37.45 10.30 -27.71
CA GLU A 57 -37.24 11.71 -27.36
C GLU A 57 -38.39 12.30 -26.52
N LYS A 58 -39.61 11.77 -26.69
CA LYS A 58 -40.78 12.18 -25.94
C LYS A 58 -40.63 11.81 -24.45
N ILE A 59 -40.09 10.65 -24.13
CA ILE A 59 -39.92 10.14 -22.76
C ILE A 59 -38.66 10.71 -22.15
N PHE A 60 -37.54 10.63 -22.84
CA PHE A 60 -36.22 10.92 -22.25
C PHE A 60 -35.65 12.31 -22.61
N GLY A 61 -36.28 13.04 -23.50
CA GLY A 61 -35.84 14.34 -23.92
C GLY A 61 -35.14 14.39 -25.28
N PRO A 62 -34.88 15.59 -25.82
CA PRO A 62 -34.36 15.78 -27.17
C PRO A 62 -32.90 15.34 -27.29
N THR A 63 -32.49 14.89 -28.48
CA THR A 63 -31.10 14.50 -28.77
C THR A 63 -30.20 15.69 -29.02
N LYS A 64 -30.78 16.81 -29.51
CA LYS A 64 -30.04 18.07 -29.72
C LYS A 64 -30.64 19.16 -28.84
N ASP A 65 -29.80 20.10 -28.40
CA ASP A 65 -30.23 21.19 -27.56
C ASP A 65 -31.28 22.03 -28.27
N TRP A 66 -32.40 22.28 -27.60
CA TRP A 66 -33.47 23.17 -28.04
C TRP A 66 -34.10 22.80 -29.39
N GLU A 67 -34.04 21.55 -29.81
CA GLU A 67 -34.62 21.02 -31.06
C GLU A 67 -35.61 19.92 -30.78
N CYS A 68 -36.82 19.97 -31.36
CA CYS A 68 -37.77 18.85 -31.28
C CYS A 68 -37.49 17.78 -32.32
N HIS A 69 -38.07 16.59 -32.19
CA HIS A 69 -37.88 15.46 -33.10
C HIS A 69 -38.30 15.78 -34.53
N CYS A 70 -39.41 16.47 -34.74
CA CYS A 70 -39.94 16.81 -36.08
C CYS A 70 -39.24 18.07 -36.69
N GLY A 71 -38.44 18.80 -35.96
CA GLY A 71 -37.71 19.96 -36.46
C GLY A 71 -38.55 21.26 -36.55
N LYS A 72 -39.81 21.27 -36.05
CA LYS A 72 -40.67 22.48 -36.03
C LYS A 72 -40.06 23.57 -35.15
N TYR A 73 -39.53 23.24 -34.03
CA TYR A 73 -38.89 24.17 -33.07
C TYR A 73 -37.41 23.89 -32.98
N LYS A 74 -36.56 24.91 -33.14
CA LYS A 74 -35.07 24.77 -33.18
C LYS A 74 -34.30 25.83 -32.39
N LYS A 75 -34.99 26.68 -31.65
CA LYS A 75 -34.37 27.85 -30.98
C LYS A 75 -34.66 27.88 -29.49
N ILE A 76 -33.75 28.41 -28.68
CA ILE A 76 -33.84 28.57 -27.24
C ILE A 76 -35.06 29.35 -26.76
N ARG A 77 -35.62 30.27 -27.60
CA ARG A 77 -36.81 31.04 -27.27
C ARG A 77 -38.05 30.22 -26.99
N TYR A 78 -38.06 28.95 -27.42
CA TYR A 78 -39.13 28.01 -27.21
C TYR A 78 -38.91 27.08 -26.00
N LYS A 79 -37.99 27.44 -25.09
CA LYS A 79 -37.69 26.66 -23.87
C LYS A 79 -38.98 26.28 -23.11
N GLY A 80 -39.10 24.99 -22.78
CA GLY A 80 -40.21 24.42 -21.99
C GLY A 80 -41.49 24.19 -22.76
N VAL A 81 -41.58 24.54 -24.06
CA VAL A 81 -42.72 24.27 -24.91
C VAL A 81 -42.73 22.82 -25.35
N VAL A 82 -43.85 22.13 -25.21
CA VAL A 82 -44.06 20.78 -25.70
C VAL A 82 -44.57 20.90 -27.16
N CYS A 83 -43.87 20.25 -28.09
CA CYS A 83 -44.27 20.26 -29.49
C CYS A 83 -45.59 19.56 -29.69
N ASP A 84 -46.58 20.23 -30.27
CA ASP A 84 -47.92 19.72 -30.57
C ASP A 84 -47.88 18.58 -31.59
N ARG A 85 -46.86 18.51 -32.47
CA ARG A 85 -46.74 17.47 -33.52
C ARG A 85 -46.02 16.20 -33.05
N CYS A 86 -44.93 16.32 -32.34
CA CYS A 86 -44.11 15.18 -31.91
C CYS A 86 -44.15 14.92 -30.41
N GLY A 87 -44.68 15.84 -29.61
CA GLY A 87 -44.81 15.71 -28.15
C GLY A 87 -43.50 15.82 -27.40
N VAL A 88 -42.43 16.24 -28.05
CA VAL A 88 -41.09 16.42 -27.40
C VAL A 88 -41.00 17.78 -26.75
N GLU A 89 -40.59 17.84 -25.50
CA GLU A 89 -40.33 19.08 -24.78
C GLU A 89 -39.02 19.68 -25.26
N ILE A 90 -39.01 21.02 -25.47
CA ILE A 90 -37.83 21.73 -25.94
C ILE A 90 -36.96 22.12 -24.75
N THR A 91 -35.93 21.30 -24.47
CA THR A 91 -34.99 21.44 -23.39
C THR A 91 -33.55 21.16 -23.88
N LYS A 92 -32.58 21.27 -22.96
CA LYS A 92 -31.23 20.83 -23.27
C LYS A 92 -31.15 19.31 -23.42
N SER A 93 -30.25 18.82 -24.26
CA SER A 93 -30.03 17.39 -24.43
C SER A 93 -29.47 16.70 -23.17
N SER A 94 -28.90 17.46 -22.24
CA SER A 94 -28.40 16.94 -20.94
C SER A 94 -29.47 16.25 -20.11
N VAL A 95 -30.76 16.57 -20.29
CA VAL A 95 -31.87 15.87 -19.59
C VAL A 95 -31.98 14.40 -19.95
N ARG A 96 -31.42 13.95 -21.06
CA ARG A 96 -31.35 12.52 -21.41
C ARG A 96 -30.45 11.70 -20.47
N ARG A 97 -29.65 12.34 -19.66
CA ARG A 97 -28.87 11.71 -18.59
C ARG A 97 -29.67 11.56 -17.29
N GLU A 98 -30.72 12.33 -17.10
CA GLU A 98 -31.45 12.44 -15.84
C GLU A 98 -32.85 11.81 -15.88
N ARG A 99 -33.57 11.90 -17.03
CA ARG A 99 -34.93 11.40 -17.15
C ARG A 99 -35.01 9.89 -17.23
N MET A 100 -35.83 9.32 -16.36
CA MET A 100 -36.15 7.91 -16.30
C MET A 100 -37.47 7.60 -17.02
N GLY A 101 -37.58 6.38 -17.55
CA GLY A 101 -38.83 5.81 -18.00
C GLY A 101 -39.23 4.61 -17.14
N HIS A 102 -40.33 3.95 -17.50
CA HIS A 102 -40.76 2.73 -16.84
C HIS A 102 -41.33 1.72 -17.82
N ILE A 103 -41.42 0.48 -17.41
CA ILE A 103 -42.08 -0.62 -18.13
C ILE A 103 -43.12 -1.20 -17.19
N GLU A 104 -44.41 -1.15 -17.60
CA GLU A 104 -45.50 -1.82 -16.88
C GLU A 104 -45.45 -3.30 -17.17
N LEU A 105 -45.30 -4.13 -16.18
CA LEU A 105 -45.27 -5.58 -16.33
C LEU A 105 -46.70 -6.16 -16.39
N ALA A 106 -46.88 -7.11 -17.24
CA ALA A 106 -48.15 -7.85 -17.34
C ALA A 106 -48.40 -8.80 -16.17
N ALA A 107 -47.32 -9.22 -15.51
CA ALA A 107 -47.37 -10.03 -14.28
C ALA A 107 -46.34 -9.56 -13.28
N PRO A 108 -46.59 -9.63 -11.98
CA PRO A 108 -45.58 -9.31 -10.95
C PRO A 108 -44.34 -10.20 -11.06
N VAL A 109 -43.18 -9.63 -10.72
CA VAL A 109 -41.89 -10.32 -10.81
C VAL A 109 -41.13 -10.09 -9.49
N SER A 110 -40.48 -11.13 -8.97
CA SER A 110 -39.69 -11.06 -7.76
C SER A 110 -38.33 -10.42 -8.02
N HIS A 111 -37.87 -9.60 -7.07
CA HIS A 111 -36.52 -9.04 -7.12
C HIS A 111 -35.49 -10.08 -6.65
N ILE A 112 -34.55 -10.42 -7.51
CA ILE A 112 -33.58 -11.50 -7.27
C ILE A 112 -32.66 -11.26 -6.07
N TRP A 113 -32.34 -10.03 -5.73
CA TRP A 113 -31.49 -9.73 -4.58
C TRP A 113 -32.10 -10.17 -3.26
N TYR A 114 -33.41 -10.00 -3.08
CA TYR A 114 -34.12 -10.35 -1.85
C TYR A 114 -34.47 -11.84 -1.79
N PHE A 115 -34.52 -12.47 -2.94
CA PHE A 115 -34.76 -13.91 -3.06
C PHE A 115 -33.48 -14.74 -2.91
N LYS A 116 -32.45 -14.47 -3.72
CA LYS A 116 -31.17 -15.25 -3.78
C LYS A 116 -30.06 -14.66 -2.89
N GLY A 117 -30.37 -13.73 -2.01
CA GLY A 117 -29.40 -13.27 -0.99
C GLY A 117 -29.04 -14.39 -0.01
N ILE A 118 -27.92 -14.24 0.69
CA ILE A 118 -27.52 -15.14 1.78
C ILE A 118 -27.38 -14.30 3.06
N PRO A 119 -28.32 -14.41 4.01
CA PRO A 119 -29.58 -15.16 3.95
C PRO A 119 -30.66 -14.52 3.06
N SER A 120 -31.60 -15.33 2.54
CA SER A 120 -32.73 -14.83 1.76
C SER A 120 -33.65 -13.98 2.63
N ARG A 121 -33.78 -12.69 2.32
CA ARG A 121 -34.63 -11.77 3.12
C ARG A 121 -36.10 -12.12 2.99
N MET A 122 -36.53 -12.43 1.75
CA MET A 122 -37.89 -12.86 1.49
C MET A 122 -38.24 -14.18 2.17
N GLY A 123 -37.29 -15.14 2.18
CA GLY A 123 -37.46 -16.41 2.88
C GLY A 123 -37.55 -16.27 4.39
N LEU A 124 -36.80 -15.33 5.00
CA LEU A 124 -36.84 -15.06 6.45
C LEU A 124 -38.18 -14.41 6.88
N ILE A 125 -38.70 -13.48 6.11
CA ILE A 125 -40.00 -12.83 6.40
C ILE A 125 -41.16 -13.83 6.31
N LEU A 126 -41.20 -14.60 5.21
CA LEU A 126 -42.24 -15.58 4.96
C LEU A 126 -42.09 -16.87 5.79
N ASP A 127 -40.97 -17.06 6.45
CA ASP A 127 -40.55 -18.30 7.10
C ASP A 127 -40.54 -19.52 6.19
N LEU A 128 -40.13 -19.31 4.94
CA LEU A 128 -40.00 -20.34 3.91
C LEU A 128 -38.53 -20.64 3.60
N SER A 129 -38.22 -21.90 3.33
CA SER A 129 -36.87 -22.22 2.89
C SER A 129 -36.60 -21.69 1.47
N PRO A 130 -35.37 -21.27 1.16
CA PRO A 130 -35.04 -20.74 -0.16
C PRO A 130 -35.35 -21.71 -1.33
N ARG A 131 -35.24 -23.01 -1.07
CA ARG A 131 -35.58 -24.05 -2.07
C ARG A 131 -37.06 -24.11 -2.37
N VAL A 132 -37.89 -23.98 -1.34
CA VAL A 132 -39.35 -23.97 -1.48
C VAL A 132 -39.77 -22.70 -2.22
N LEU A 133 -39.25 -21.55 -1.82
CA LEU A 133 -39.53 -20.26 -2.43
C LEU A 133 -39.13 -20.25 -3.92
N GLU A 134 -38.02 -20.88 -4.29
CA GLU A 134 -37.59 -21.03 -5.68
C GLU A 134 -38.58 -21.81 -6.51
N ARG A 135 -39.07 -22.92 -5.99
CA ARG A 135 -40.08 -23.74 -6.70
C ARG A 135 -41.36 -22.96 -6.99
N VAL A 136 -41.80 -22.17 -6.01
CA VAL A 136 -43.03 -21.37 -6.16
C VAL A 136 -42.81 -20.23 -7.16
N LEU A 137 -41.72 -19.45 -7.01
CA LEU A 137 -41.46 -18.30 -7.87
C LEU A 137 -41.25 -18.64 -9.35
N TYR A 138 -40.67 -19.81 -9.63
CA TYR A 138 -40.43 -20.27 -11.00
C TYR A 138 -41.44 -21.27 -11.52
N PHE A 139 -42.66 -21.26 -10.97
CA PHE A 139 -43.81 -22.00 -11.46
C PHE A 139 -43.65 -23.52 -11.45
N ALA A 140 -42.89 -24.06 -10.51
CA ALA A 140 -42.69 -25.52 -10.35
C ALA A 140 -43.64 -26.16 -9.32
N SER A 141 -44.18 -25.36 -8.38
CA SER A 141 -45.06 -25.84 -7.31
C SER A 141 -46.10 -24.78 -6.94
N TYR A 142 -47.22 -25.22 -6.39
CA TYR A 142 -48.28 -24.36 -5.85
C TYR A 142 -47.99 -24.07 -4.39
N ILE A 143 -48.50 -22.93 -3.90
CA ILE A 143 -48.52 -22.58 -2.49
C ILE A 143 -49.95 -22.29 -2.05
N VAL A 144 -50.33 -22.79 -0.88
CA VAL A 144 -51.68 -22.57 -0.32
C VAL A 144 -51.72 -21.15 0.25
N LEU A 145 -52.62 -20.31 -0.31
CA LEU A 145 -52.87 -18.95 0.10
C LEU A 145 -53.97 -18.90 1.20
N ASP A 146 -54.97 -19.72 1.01
CA ASP A 146 -56.05 -19.85 2.01
C ASP A 146 -56.42 -21.35 2.11
N ALA A 147 -56.31 -21.88 3.27
CA ALA A 147 -56.59 -23.30 3.51
C ALA A 147 -58.07 -23.63 3.64
N GLY A 148 -58.94 -22.60 3.93
CA GLY A 148 -60.35 -22.85 4.20
C GLY A 148 -60.57 -23.92 5.32
N ASP A 149 -61.66 -24.66 5.15
CA ASP A 149 -62.00 -25.78 6.07
C ASP A 149 -61.40 -27.12 5.64
N THR A 150 -60.27 -27.12 4.97
CA THR A 150 -59.54 -28.32 4.45
C THR A 150 -58.43 -28.72 5.42
N GLY A 151 -57.97 -29.95 5.32
CA GLY A 151 -56.84 -30.46 6.09
C GLY A 151 -55.42 -29.96 5.65
N LEU A 152 -55.40 -28.94 4.74
CA LEU A 152 -54.15 -28.38 4.22
C LEU A 152 -53.59 -27.30 5.19
N GLY A 153 -52.27 -27.22 5.30
CA GLY A 153 -51.60 -26.19 6.08
C GLY A 153 -51.48 -24.87 5.34
N TYR A 154 -51.60 -23.72 6.04
CA TYR A 154 -51.29 -22.43 5.49
C TYR A 154 -49.83 -22.32 5.06
N LYS A 155 -49.55 -21.79 3.90
CA LYS A 155 -48.22 -21.77 3.24
C LYS A 155 -47.67 -23.16 2.88
N GLN A 156 -48.48 -24.21 2.88
CA GLN A 156 -48.07 -25.51 2.42
C GLN A 156 -47.81 -25.49 0.90
N VAL A 157 -46.70 -26.15 0.50
CA VAL A 157 -46.34 -26.23 -0.91
C VAL A 157 -46.79 -27.58 -1.46
N LEU A 158 -47.54 -27.54 -2.57
CA LEU A 158 -48.09 -28.68 -3.26
C LEU A 158 -47.43 -28.88 -4.61
N SER A 159 -47.09 -30.11 -4.96
CA SER A 159 -46.72 -30.46 -6.30
C SER A 159 -47.96 -30.47 -7.23
N GLU A 160 -47.77 -30.58 -8.55
CA GLU A 160 -48.88 -30.64 -9.50
C GLU A 160 -49.80 -31.84 -9.23
N ALA A 161 -49.23 -33.00 -8.86
CA ALA A 161 -50.01 -34.19 -8.51
C ALA A 161 -50.85 -34.00 -7.25
N GLU A 162 -50.22 -33.53 -6.18
CA GLU A 162 -50.87 -33.23 -4.88
C GLU A 162 -51.94 -32.15 -5.03
N TYR A 163 -51.73 -31.17 -5.91
CA TYR A 163 -52.76 -30.18 -6.20
C TYR A 163 -53.98 -30.77 -6.89
N GLN A 164 -53.79 -31.68 -7.85
CA GLN A 164 -54.89 -32.36 -8.53
C GLN A 164 -55.69 -33.22 -7.51
N GLU A 165 -54.98 -33.98 -6.68
CA GLU A 165 -55.63 -34.78 -5.62
C GLU A 165 -56.43 -33.90 -4.63
N ALA A 166 -55.84 -32.81 -4.19
CA ALA A 166 -56.51 -31.86 -3.29
C ALA A 166 -57.73 -31.19 -3.96
N ARG A 167 -57.65 -30.94 -5.24
CA ARG A 167 -58.77 -30.38 -6.01
C ARG A 167 -59.92 -31.38 -6.19
N GLU A 168 -59.60 -32.61 -6.36
CA GLU A 168 -60.59 -33.70 -6.43
C GLU A 168 -61.27 -33.93 -5.08
N GLN A 169 -60.52 -33.80 -3.94
CA GLN A 169 -61.08 -34.02 -2.61
C GLN A 169 -61.87 -32.84 -2.09
N TYR A 170 -61.36 -31.63 -2.26
CA TYR A 170 -61.89 -30.42 -1.63
C TYR A 170 -62.55 -29.41 -2.57
N GLY A 171 -62.50 -29.64 -3.89
CA GLY A 171 -63.09 -28.80 -4.90
C GLY A 171 -62.55 -27.38 -4.88
N SER A 172 -63.43 -26.40 -4.65
CA SER A 172 -63.09 -24.96 -4.56
C SER A 172 -62.99 -24.39 -3.15
N ALA A 173 -62.92 -25.26 -2.10
CA ALA A 173 -62.86 -24.84 -0.73
C ALA A 173 -61.52 -24.22 -0.25
N PHE A 174 -60.48 -24.34 -1.06
CA PHE A 174 -59.17 -23.76 -0.79
C PHE A 174 -58.67 -22.96 -1.95
N ARG A 175 -57.73 -22.03 -1.67
CA ARG A 175 -57.12 -21.17 -2.70
C ARG A 175 -55.62 -21.37 -2.74
N VAL A 176 -55.08 -21.62 -3.92
CA VAL A 176 -53.66 -21.78 -4.19
C VAL A 176 -53.21 -20.80 -5.26
N GLY A 177 -51.95 -20.49 -5.24
CA GLY A 177 -51.32 -19.63 -6.24
C GLY A 177 -49.94 -20.11 -6.66
N MET A 178 -49.43 -19.56 -7.74
CA MET A 178 -48.09 -19.80 -8.24
C MET A 178 -47.38 -18.48 -8.56
N GLY A 179 -46.07 -18.50 -8.51
CA GLY A 179 -45.21 -17.39 -8.94
C GLY A 179 -45.19 -16.22 -8.02
N ALA A 180 -44.63 -15.11 -8.49
CA ALA A 180 -44.46 -13.89 -7.69
C ALA A 180 -45.78 -13.25 -7.23
N GLU A 181 -46.86 -13.49 -7.93
CA GLU A 181 -48.22 -13.02 -7.60
C GLU A 181 -48.71 -13.61 -6.27
N ALA A 182 -48.55 -14.93 -6.11
CA ALA A 182 -48.90 -15.60 -4.87
C ALA A 182 -48.01 -15.14 -3.68
N ILE A 183 -46.72 -14.99 -3.91
CA ILE A 183 -45.79 -14.49 -2.90
C ILE A 183 -46.10 -13.04 -2.53
N ARG A 184 -46.51 -12.20 -3.47
CA ARG A 184 -46.96 -10.82 -3.18
C ARG A 184 -48.14 -10.82 -2.26
N GLU A 185 -49.15 -11.63 -2.52
CA GLU A 185 -50.35 -11.71 -1.65
C GLU A 185 -50.00 -12.18 -0.23
N LEU A 186 -49.07 -13.13 -0.09
CA LEU A 186 -48.55 -13.55 1.20
C LEU A 186 -47.79 -12.44 1.92
N LEU A 187 -47.01 -11.62 1.19
CA LEU A 187 -46.27 -10.49 1.76
C LEU A 187 -47.23 -9.35 2.19
N GLU A 188 -48.28 -9.09 1.43
CA GLU A 188 -49.30 -8.11 1.76
C GLU A 188 -50.10 -8.49 3.02
N SER A 189 -50.25 -9.79 3.32
CA SER A 189 -50.95 -10.30 4.49
C SER A 189 -50.15 -10.19 5.81
N ILE A 190 -48.87 -9.85 5.76
CA ILE A 190 -47.99 -9.80 6.91
C ILE A 190 -48.17 -8.51 7.69
N ASP A 191 -48.43 -8.63 8.99
CA ASP A 191 -48.41 -7.54 9.96
C ASP A 191 -47.08 -7.53 10.72
N LEU A 192 -46.19 -6.59 10.37
CA LEU A 192 -44.85 -6.48 10.94
C LEU A 192 -44.85 -6.23 12.45
N GLU A 193 -45.87 -5.54 12.98
CA GLU A 193 -46.00 -5.23 14.41
C GLU A 193 -46.31 -6.49 15.22
N LYS A 194 -47.27 -7.29 14.77
CA LYS A 194 -47.61 -8.58 15.40
C LYS A 194 -46.47 -9.57 15.33
N ASP A 195 -45.91 -9.75 14.15
CA ASP A 195 -44.78 -10.65 13.95
C ASP A 195 -43.56 -10.29 14.82
N SER A 196 -43.29 -9.00 15.00
CA SER A 196 -42.23 -8.52 15.90
C SER A 196 -42.52 -8.89 17.36
N ALA A 197 -43.77 -8.67 17.83
CA ALA A 197 -44.15 -8.99 19.18
C ALA A 197 -44.11 -10.50 19.46
N GLU A 198 -44.63 -11.33 18.54
CA GLU A 198 -44.60 -12.80 18.63
C GLU A 198 -43.16 -13.35 18.65
N LEU A 199 -42.30 -12.87 17.75
CA LEU A 199 -40.87 -13.31 17.68
C LEU A 199 -40.10 -12.90 18.94
N LYS A 200 -40.37 -11.76 19.54
CA LYS A 200 -39.80 -11.34 20.83
C LYS A 200 -40.21 -12.25 21.98
N ALA A 201 -41.48 -12.59 22.03
CA ALA A 201 -42.00 -13.53 23.01
C ALA A 201 -41.44 -14.94 22.85
N GLU A 202 -41.31 -15.43 21.61
CA GLU A 202 -40.69 -16.71 21.33
C GLU A 202 -39.18 -16.72 21.67
N LEU A 203 -38.47 -15.60 21.51
CA LEU A 203 -37.04 -15.49 21.78
C LEU A 203 -36.68 -15.74 23.24
N GLU A 204 -37.56 -15.37 24.17
CA GLU A 204 -37.39 -15.57 25.61
C GLU A 204 -37.34 -17.06 25.97
N ASN A 205 -38.09 -17.90 25.27
CA ASN A 205 -38.20 -19.33 25.51
C ASN A 205 -37.33 -20.22 24.61
N ALA A 206 -36.66 -19.62 23.61
CA ALA A 206 -35.92 -20.37 22.60
C ALA A 206 -34.46 -20.58 22.99
N THR A 207 -33.94 -21.78 22.72
CA THR A 207 -32.53 -22.13 22.95
C THR A 207 -31.86 -22.69 21.68
N GLY A 208 -30.52 -22.64 21.62
CA GLY A 208 -29.73 -23.27 20.57
C GLY A 208 -29.99 -22.73 19.15
N GLN A 209 -30.14 -23.62 18.19
CA GLN A 209 -30.33 -23.25 16.76
C GLN A 209 -31.66 -22.54 16.49
N LYS A 210 -32.74 -22.88 17.26
CA LYS A 210 -34.04 -22.21 17.15
C LYS A 210 -33.91 -20.74 17.50
N ARG A 211 -33.19 -20.40 18.57
CA ARG A 211 -32.90 -19.03 18.96
C ARG A 211 -32.15 -18.24 17.87
N ALA A 212 -31.12 -18.84 17.27
CA ALA A 212 -30.36 -18.20 16.19
C ALA A 212 -31.21 -17.90 14.93
N ARG A 213 -32.16 -18.79 14.61
CA ARG A 213 -33.11 -18.58 13.50
C ARG A 213 -34.10 -17.44 13.81
N ILE A 214 -34.63 -17.41 15.00
CA ILE A 214 -35.56 -16.35 15.47
C ILE A 214 -34.87 -14.99 15.46
N ILE A 215 -33.61 -14.90 15.93
CA ILE A 215 -32.83 -13.66 15.91
C ILE A 215 -32.68 -13.13 14.48
N LYS A 216 -32.26 -13.98 13.53
CA LYS A 216 -32.11 -13.58 12.12
C LYS A 216 -33.44 -13.13 11.49
N ARG A 217 -34.56 -13.77 11.84
CA ARG A 217 -35.87 -13.40 11.35
C ARG A 217 -36.34 -12.07 11.97
N LEU A 218 -36.14 -11.90 13.27
CA LEU A 218 -36.48 -10.69 14.00
C LEU A 218 -35.70 -9.47 13.49
N GLU A 219 -34.40 -9.66 13.18
CA GLU A 219 -33.53 -8.60 12.59
C GLU A 219 -34.13 -8.06 11.28
N VAL A 220 -34.61 -8.93 10.40
CA VAL A 220 -35.21 -8.50 9.13
C VAL A 220 -36.57 -7.83 9.36
N VAL A 221 -37.42 -8.37 10.23
CA VAL A 221 -38.73 -7.79 10.54
C VAL A 221 -38.57 -6.40 11.16
N GLU A 222 -37.67 -6.24 12.13
CA GLU A 222 -37.37 -4.93 12.75
C GLU A 222 -36.82 -3.93 11.74
N ALA A 223 -35.91 -4.37 10.82
CA ALA A 223 -35.38 -3.51 9.77
C ALA A 223 -36.47 -2.97 8.85
N PHE A 224 -37.48 -3.80 8.50
CA PHE A 224 -38.63 -3.33 7.73
C PHE A 224 -39.54 -2.39 8.54
N ARG A 225 -39.75 -2.67 9.79
CA ARG A 225 -40.58 -1.85 10.68
C ARG A 225 -39.98 -0.46 10.89
N GLU A 226 -38.67 -0.38 11.19
CA GLU A 226 -37.97 0.88 11.47
C GLU A 226 -37.79 1.74 10.21
N SER A 227 -37.52 1.11 9.06
CA SER A 227 -37.30 1.82 7.79
C SER A 227 -38.59 2.34 7.14
N GLY A 228 -39.74 1.83 7.53
CA GLY A 228 -41.01 2.14 6.88
C GLY A 228 -41.19 1.53 5.48
N ASN A 229 -40.30 0.62 5.07
CA ASN A 229 -40.47 -0.11 3.85
C ASN A 229 -41.54 -1.22 3.99
N LYS A 230 -42.32 -1.41 2.98
CA LYS A 230 -43.32 -2.48 2.96
C LYS A 230 -42.72 -3.74 2.33
N PRO A 231 -42.97 -4.94 2.89
CA PRO A 231 -42.44 -6.19 2.35
C PRO A 231 -42.92 -6.49 0.92
N GLU A 232 -44.13 -6.06 0.55
CA GLU A 232 -44.70 -6.21 -0.78
C GLU A 232 -43.88 -5.56 -1.91
N TRP A 233 -43.08 -4.53 -1.55
CA TRP A 233 -42.21 -3.85 -2.53
C TRP A 233 -41.03 -4.69 -3.02
N MET A 234 -40.76 -5.82 -2.40
CA MET A 234 -39.80 -6.80 -2.90
C MET A 234 -40.29 -7.51 -4.18
N ILE A 235 -41.60 -7.42 -4.48
CA ILE A 235 -42.20 -7.89 -5.71
C ILE A 235 -42.48 -6.69 -6.62
N MET A 236 -41.91 -6.69 -7.80
CA MET A 236 -41.99 -5.58 -8.73
C MET A 236 -43.14 -5.76 -9.71
N THR A 237 -43.95 -4.74 -9.88
CA THR A 237 -44.99 -4.62 -10.93
C THR A 237 -44.57 -3.66 -12.02
N VAL A 238 -43.66 -2.75 -11.72
CA VAL A 238 -43.12 -1.75 -12.62
C VAL A 238 -41.59 -1.79 -12.57
N ILE A 239 -40.96 -1.82 -13.73
CA ILE A 239 -39.48 -1.78 -13.84
C ILE A 239 -39.05 -0.37 -14.26
N PRO A 240 -38.15 0.30 -13.55
CA PRO A 240 -37.57 1.56 -13.98
C PRO A 240 -36.60 1.35 -15.14
N VAL A 241 -36.66 2.23 -16.13
CA VAL A 241 -35.71 2.26 -17.25
C VAL A 241 -34.74 3.41 -17.02
N ILE A 242 -33.47 3.11 -16.92
CA ILE A 242 -32.44 4.12 -16.69
C ILE A 242 -32.30 5.07 -17.91
N PRO A 243 -31.82 6.31 -17.70
CA PRO A 243 -31.63 7.27 -18.77
C PRO A 243 -30.76 6.75 -19.92
N PRO A 244 -31.05 7.16 -21.18
CA PRO A 244 -30.35 6.66 -22.35
C PRO A 244 -28.85 6.93 -22.35
N ASP A 245 -28.39 8.04 -21.79
CA ASP A 245 -26.97 8.40 -21.75
C ASP A 245 -26.15 7.49 -20.82
N LEU A 246 -26.81 6.79 -19.87
CA LEU A 246 -26.17 5.78 -19.02
C LEU A 246 -26.04 4.41 -19.70
N ARG A 247 -26.74 4.21 -20.83
CA ARG A 247 -26.72 3.00 -21.68
C ARG A 247 -26.58 3.37 -23.17
N PRO A 248 -25.47 4.04 -23.52
CA PRO A 248 -25.34 4.67 -24.83
C PRO A 248 -25.29 3.64 -25.97
N MET A 249 -25.72 4.09 -27.12
CA MET A 249 -25.55 3.41 -28.40
C MET A 249 -24.80 4.34 -29.35
N VAL A 250 -23.57 3.95 -29.73
CA VAL A 250 -22.64 4.77 -30.48
C VAL A 250 -22.37 4.14 -31.85
N GLN A 251 -22.40 4.93 -32.89
CA GLN A 251 -22.01 4.50 -34.23
C GLN A 251 -20.49 4.45 -34.34
N LEU A 252 -19.96 3.33 -34.78
CA LEU A 252 -18.54 3.15 -35.06
C LEU A 252 -18.26 3.44 -36.54
N ASP A 253 -16.99 3.64 -36.88
CA ASP A 253 -16.52 3.74 -38.24
C ASP A 253 -16.94 2.48 -39.04
N GLY A 254 -17.44 2.68 -40.26
CA GLY A 254 -17.98 1.60 -41.07
C GLY A 254 -19.47 1.26 -40.84
N GLY A 255 -20.25 2.17 -40.18
CA GLY A 255 -21.71 2.05 -40.07
C GLY A 255 -22.22 1.02 -39.04
N ARG A 256 -21.32 0.39 -38.27
CA ARG A 256 -21.68 -0.52 -37.17
C ARG A 256 -22.00 0.26 -35.90
N PHE A 257 -22.86 -0.32 -35.04
CA PHE A 257 -23.24 0.27 -33.78
C PHE A 257 -22.66 -0.53 -32.60
N ALA A 258 -22.04 0.16 -31.67
CA ALA A 258 -21.73 -0.38 -30.37
C ALA A 258 -22.83 0.02 -29.38
N THR A 259 -23.38 -0.93 -28.67
CA THR A 259 -24.46 -0.71 -27.71
C THR A 259 -24.08 -1.26 -26.33
N SER A 260 -24.63 -0.66 -25.27
CA SER A 260 -24.55 -1.21 -23.93
C SER A 260 -25.35 -2.51 -23.84
N ASP A 261 -24.84 -3.47 -23.06
CA ASP A 261 -25.53 -4.75 -22.82
C ASP A 261 -26.91 -4.57 -22.14
N LEU A 262 -27.08 -3.48 -21.40
CA LEU A 262 -28.37 -3.14 -20.77
C LEU A 262 -29.50 -2.94 -21.80
N ASN A 263 -29.21 -2.39 -22.98
CA ASN A 263 -30.19 -2.22 -24.03
C ASN A 263 -30.73 -3.56 -24.53
N ASP A 264 -29.88 -4.58 -24.65
CA ASP A 264 -30.30 -5.91 -25.03
C ASP A 264 -31.16 -6.58 -23.95
N LEU A 265 -30.78 -6.42 -22.69
CA LEU A 265 -31.52 -6.92 -21.54
C LEU A 265 -32.92 -6.26 -21.44
N TYR A 266 -33.01 -4.95 -21.60
CA TYR A 266 -34.31 -4.25 -21.66
C TYR A 266 -35.16 -4.68 -22.85
N ARG A 267 -34.58 -4.86 -24.01
CA ARG A 267 -35.30 -5.37 -25.19
C ARG A 267 -35.88 -6.75 -24.95
N ARG A 268 -35.14 -7.65 -24.30
CA ARG A 268 -35.65 -8.99 -23.93
C ARG A 268 -36.85 -8.88 -22.99
N ILE A 269 -36.79 -8.02 -22.00
CA ILE A 269 -37.92 -7.80 -21.09
C ILE A 269 -39.13 -7.26 -21.82
N ILE A 270 -38.99 -6.24 -22.64
CA ILE A 270 -40.10 -5.64 -23.39
C ILE A 270 -40.73 -6.66 -24.35
N ASN A 271 -39.92 -7.44 -25.07
CA ASN A 271 -40.42 -8.47 -25.97
C ASN A 271 -41.21 -9.56 -25.23
N ARG A 272 -40.67 -10.07 -24.11
CA ARG A 272 -41.36 -11.04 -23.25
C ARG A 272 -42.65 -10.49 -22.68
N ASN A 273 -42.61 -9.27 -22.16
CA ASN A 273 -43.77 -8.59 -21.57
C ASN A 273 -44.89 -8.38 -22.62
N ASN A 274 -44.55 -7.90 -23.81
CA ASN A 274 -45.51 -7.70 -24.90
C ASN A 274 -46.11 -9.02 -25.38
N ARG A 275 -45.30 -10.08 -25.45
CA ARG A 275 -45.76 -11.42 -25.77
C ARG A 275 -46.72 -11.98 -24.73
N LEU A 276 -46.38 -11.83 -23.44
CA LEU A 276 -47.23 -12.24 -22.35
C LEU A 276 -48.56 -11.50 -22.35
N ARG A 277 -48.56 -10.19 -22.58
CA ARG A 277 -49.77 -9.36 -22.66
C ARG A 277 -50.69 -9.83 -23.77
N ARG A 278 -50.16 -10.12 -24.97
CA ARG A 278 -50.94 -10.69 -26.09
C ARG A 278 -51.52 -12.06 -25.77
N LEU A 279 -50.76 -12.92 -25.07
CA LEU A 279 -51.26 -14.26 -24.70
C LEU A 279 -52.40 -14.18 -23.67
N LEU A 280 -52.32 -13.23 -22.74
CA LEU A 280 -53.36 -12.97 -21.79
C LEU A 280 -54.61 -12.42 -22.45
N ASP A 281 -54.49 -11.49 -23.43
CA ASP A 281 -55.58 -10.90 -24.17
C ASP A 281 -56.29 -11.96 -25.09
N LEU A 282 -55.52 -12.93 -25.56
CA LEU A 282 -56.06 -14.02 -26.41
C LEU A 282 -56.65 -15.20 -25.59
N GLY A 283 -56.54 -15.18 -24.27
CA GLY A 283 -57.00 -16.28 -23.41
C GLY A 283 -56.27 -17.60 -23.62
N ALA A 284 -54.95 -17.54 -23.86
CA ALA A 284 -54.14 -18.73 -24.16
C ALA A 284 -54.14 -19.74 -22.97
N PRO A 285 -53.87 -21.04 -23.26
CA PRO A 285 -53.81 -22.09 -22.23
C PRO A 285 -52.82 -21.75 -21.09
N ASP A 286 -53.19 -22.05 -19.86
CA ASP A 286 -52.42 -21.74 -18.63
C ASP A 286 -50.97 -22.22 -18.71
N ILE A 287 -50.68 -23.35 -19.27
CA ILE A 287 -49.32 -23.89 -19.41
C ILE A 287 -48.43 -22.94 -20.21
N ILE A 288 -48.94 -22.35 -21.28
CA ILE A 288 -48.21 -21.39 -22.11
C ILE A 288 -47.99 -20.08 -21.35
N VAL A 289 -49.04 -19.59 -20.69
CA VAL A 289 -48.99 -18.37 -19.89
C VAL A 289 -47.99 -18.51 -18.73
N ARG A 290 -47.99 -19.62 -18.02
CA ARG A 290 -47.03 -19.91 -16.95
C ARG A 290 -45.60 -19.92 -17.47
N ASN A 291 -45.34 -20.54 -18.59
CA ASN A 291 -44.01 -20.58 -19.19
C ASN A 291 -43.51 -19.16 -19.60
N GLU A 292 -44.40 -18.34 -20.16
CA GLU A 292 -44.03 -16.95 -20.48
C GLU A 292 -43.83 -16.09 -19.24
N LYS A 293 -44.62 -16.27 -18.17
CA LYS A 293 -44.40 -15.62 -16.87
C LYS A 293 -43.05 -16.01 -16.28
N ARG A 294 -42.68 -17.29 -16.35
CA ARG A 294 -41.36 -17.78 -15.92
C ARG A 294 -40.25 -17.17 -16.76
N MET A 295 -40.38 -17.09 -18.07
CA MET A 295 -39.38 -16.46 -18.96
C MET A 295 -39.25 -14.96 -18.70
N LEU A 296 -40.34 -14.26 -18.37
CA LEU A 296 -40.33 -12.86 -17.98
C LEU A 296 -39.56 -12.68 -16.64
N GLN A 297 -39.83 -13.55 -15.66
CA GLN A 297 -39.09 -13.59 -14.39
C GLN A 297 -37.60 -13.77 -14.64
N GLU A 298 -37.20 -14.70 -15.48
CA GLU A 298 -35.78 -14.93 -15.82
C GLU A 298 -35.14 -13.74 -16.56
N ALA A 299 -35.89 -13.07 -17.44
CA ALA A 299 -35.40 -11.88 -18.14
C ALA A 299 -35.14 -10.70 -17.16
N VAL A 300 -36.04 -10.52 -16.21
CA VAL A 300 -35.86 -9.47 -15.16
C VAL A 300 -34.71 -9.84 -14.25
N ASP A 301 -34.57 -11.10 -13.88
CA ASP A 301 -33.44 -11.56 -13.06
C ASP A 301 -32.10 -11.30 -13.77
N ALA A 302 -32.04 -11.54 -15.08
CA ALA A 302 -30.85 -11.24 -15.87
C ALA A 302 -30.54 -9.73 -15.98
N LEU A 303 -31.57 -8.88 -16.03
CA LEU A 303 -31.37 -7.42 -15.99
C LEU A 303 -30.76 -6.95 -14.68
N ILE A 304 -31.25 -7.47 -13.55
CA ILE A 304 -30.84 -7.02 -12.23
C ILE A 304 -29.47 -7.61 -11.85
N ASP A 305 -29.32 -8.93 -11.93
CA ASP A 305 -28.07 -9.63 -11.58
C ASP A 305 -27.91 -10.90 -12.45
N ASN A 306 -27.24 -10.74 -13.58
CA ASN A 306 -27.05 -11.84 -14.53
C ASN A 306 -26.08 -12.88 -13.97
N GLY A 307 -26.47 -14.15 -14.04
CA GLY A 307 -25.66 -15.28 -13.59
C GLY A 307 -25.83 -15.64 -12.11
N ARG A 308 -26.66 -14.93 -11.35
CA ARG A 308 -26.93 -15.25 -9.94
C ARG A 308 -27.75 -16.54 -9.77
N ARG A 309 -28.61 -16.84 -10.76
CA ARG A 309 -29.38 -18.06 -10.83
C ARG A 309 -29.08 -18.81 -12.13
N GLY A 310 -28.40 -19.94 -12.02
CA GLY A 310 -28.11 -20.79 -13.20
C GLY A 310 -27.07 -20.18 -14.15
N ARG A 311 -27.14 -20.55 -15.40
CA ARG A 311 -26.23 -20.06 -16.45
C ARG A 311 -26.55 -18.61 -16.82
N PRO A 312 -25.51 -17.74 -16.94
CA PRO A 312 -25.73 -16.37 -17.32
C PRO A 312 -26.27 -16.27 -18.76
N VAL A 313 -27.08 -15.25 -18.99
CA VAL A 313 -27.52 -14.88 -20.34
C VAL A 313 -26.34 -14.33 -21.11
N THR A 314 -26.08 -14.86 -22.28
CA THR A 314 -24.93 -14.52 -23.13
C THR A 314 -25.36 -13.73 -24.38
N GLY A 315 -24.42 -12.92 -24.85
CA GLY A 315 -24.50 -12.19 -26.10
C GLY A 315 -23.64 -12.85 -27.19
N PRO A 316 -23.37 -12.15 -28.29
CA PRO A 316 -22.48 -12.62 -29.35
C PRO A 316 -21.12 -13.06 -28.82
N GLY A 317 -20.59 -14.18 -29.29
CA GLY A 317 -19.32 -14.73 -28.83
C GLY A 317 -19.39 -15.42 -27.48
N ASN A 318 -20.55 -15.82 -27.01
CA ASN A 318 -20.78 -16.50 -25.72
C ASN A 318 -20.32 -15.73 -24.48
N ARG A 319 -20.20 -14.41 -24.61
CA ARG A 319 -19.85 -13.51 -23.49
C ARG A 319 -21.08 -13.22 -22.63
N ALA A 320 -20.99 -13.35 -21.31
CA ALA A 320 -22.05 -12.97 -20.38
C ALA A 320 -22.36 -11.47 -20.50
N LEU A 321 -23.64 -11.12 -20.55
CA LEU A 321 -24.08 -9.73 -20.62
C LEU A 321 -23.91 -9.06 -19.24
N LYS A 322 -23.46 -7.81 -19.25
CA LYS A 322 -23.27 -7.01 -18.03
C LYS A 322 -24.60 -6.48 -17.53
N SER A 323 -25.03 -6.93 -16.34
CA SER A 323 -26.27 -6.50 -15.69
C SER A 323 -26.11 -5.20 -14.90
N LEU A 324 -27.21 -4.67 -14.35
CA LEU A 324 -27.20 -3.50 -13.47
C LEU A 324 -26.32 -3.72 -12.22
N SER A 325 -26.40 -4.90 -11.62
CA SER A 325 -25.57 -5.26 -10.48
C SER A 325 -24.08 -5.29 -10.84
N ASP A 326 -23.73 -5.81 -12.01
CA ASP A 326 -22.35 -5.85 -12.50
C ASP A 326 -21.78 -4.47 -12.82
N MET A 327 -22.63 -3.48 -13.05
CA MET A 327 -22.20 -2.08 -13.18
C MET A 327 -21.75 -1.47 -11.87
N LEU A 328 -22.18 -1.99 -10.74
CA LEU A 328 -21.86 -1.48 -9.41
C LEU A 328 -20.77 -2.28 -8.70
N LYS A 329 -20.80 -3.61 -8.83
CA LYS A 329 -19.90 -4.52 -8.10
C LYS A 329 -18.60 -4.81 -8.85
N GLY A 330 -17.60 -5.24 -8.11
CA GLY A 330 -16.32 -5.70 -8.67
C GLY A 330 -15.37 -4.60 -9.09
N LYS A 331 -14.23 -5.00 -9.66
CA LYS A 331 -13.14 -4.10 -10.08
C LYS A 331 -13.54 -3.15 -11.21
N GLY A 332 -14.41 -3.59 -12.11
CA GLY A 332 -14.94 -2.79 -13.24
C GLY A 332 -16.26 -2.09 -12.92
N GLY A 333 -16.71 -2.13 -11.68
CA GLY A 333 -17.93 -1.47 -11.23
C GLY A 333 -17.75 0.02 -10.95
N ARG A 334 -18.90 0.71 -10.85
CA ARG A 334 -18.92 2.17 -10.67
C ARG A 334 -18.18 2.63 -9.41
N PHE A 335 -18.33 1.90 -8.31
CA PHE A 335 -17.69 2.29 -7.06
C PHE A 335 -16.17 2.25 -7.15
N ARG A 336 -15.58 1.17 -7.66
CA ARG A 336 -14.13 0.99 -7.71
C ARG A 336 -13.47 1.70 -8.89
N GLN A 337 -14.13 1.81 -10.02
CA GLN A 337 -13.54 2.36 -11.25
C GLN A 337 -13.74 3.86 -11.42
N ASN A 338 -14.86 4.42 -10.93
CA ASN A 338 -15.23 5.80 -11.21
C ASN A 338 -15.44 6.69 -9.99
N LEU A 339 -15.69 6.13 -8.80
CA LEU A 339 -15.94 6.90 -7.58
C LEU A 339 -14.75 6.91 -6.63
N LEU A 340 -14.13 5.77 -6.33
CA LEU A 340 -12.93 5.70 -5.50
C LEU A 340 -11.68 6.19 -6.21
N GLY A 341 -11.68 6.20 -7.53
CA GLY A 341 -10.62 6.74 -8.35
C GLY A 341 -11.14 7.14 -9.71
N LYS A 342 -10.67 8.28 -10.24
CA LYS A 342 -11.07 8.81 -11.54
C LYS A 342 -9.83 9.05 -12.40
N ARG A 343 -10.01 9.01 -13.72
CA ARG A 343 -9.01 9.54 -14.65
C ARG A 343 -9.00 11.06 -14.56
N VAL A 344 -7.81 11.64 -14.48
CA VAL A 344 -7.63 13.08 -14.30
C VAL A 344 -6.83 13.67 -15.45
N ASP A 345 -7.13 14.93 -15.78
CA ASP A 345 -6.34 15.75 -16.70
C ASP A 345 -5.08 16.30 -16.00
N TYR A 346 -4.22 16.93 -16.73
CA TYR A 346 -2.94 17.47 -16.25
C TYR A 346 -2.05 16.41 -15.61
N SER A 347 -1.99 15.26 -16.23
CA SER A 347 -1.17 14.14 -15.83
C SER A 347 -0.43 13.55 -17.01
N GLY A 348 0.71 12.97 -16.72
CA GLY A 348 1.54 12.33 -17.73
C GLY A 348 2.21 11.10 -17.15
N ARG A 349 2.80 10.28 -18.00
CA ARG A 349 3.51 9.07 -17.60
C ARG A 349 4.75 8.88 -18.44
N SER A 350 5.88 8.56 -17.82
CA SER A 350 7.12 8.23 -18.51
C SER A 350 7.97 7.28 -17.70
N VAL A 351 8.99 6.74 -18.36
CA VAL A 351 10.02 5.92 -17.73
C VAL A 351 10.86 6.79 -16.80
N ILE A 352 11.33 6.23 -15.70
CA ILE A 352 12.20 6.90 -14.75
C ILE A 352 13.67 6.53 -14.97
N CYS A 353 14.55 7.48 -14.66
CA CYS A 353 16.00 7.30 -14.69
C CYS A 353 16.62 7.99 -13.48
N VAL A 354 17.72 7.47 -12.97
CA VAL A 354 18.44 8.08 -11.85
C VAL A 354 19.15 9.37 -12.26
N GLU A 355 19.16 10.36 -11.36
CA GLU A 355 19.99 11.55 -11.47
C GLU A 355 20.55 11.91 -10.09
N PRO A 356 21.80 11.56 -9.81
CA PRO A 356 22.43 11.80 -8.50
C PRO A 356 22.66 13.29 -8.17
N LYS A 357 22.69 14.16 -9.16
CA LYS A 357 22.90 15.62 -8.96
C LYS A 357 21.70 16.34 -8.39
N LEU A 358 20.51 15.75 -8.46
CA LEU A 358 19.29 16.34 -7.91
C LEU A 358 19.40 16.48 -6.39
N LYS A 359 18.80 17.54 -5.85
CA LYS A 359 18.50 17.63 -4.42
C LYS A 359 17.28 16.77 -4.09
N ILE A 360 17.12 16.39 -2.82
CA ILE A 360 16.06 15.46 -2.41
C ILE A 360 14.64 15.98 -2.71
N PHE A 361 14.44 17.28 -2.73
CA PHE A 361 13.16 17.92 -3.06
C PHE A 361 12.94 18.16 -4.56
N GLN A 362 13.87 17.79 -5.43
CA GLN A 362 13.84 18.05 -6.86
C GLN A 362 13.56 16.78 -7.66
N CYS A 363 12.91 16.94 -8.80
CA CYS A 363 12.80 15.92 -9.83
C CYS A 363 13.09 16.50 -11.21
N GLY A 364 13.60 15.71 -12.12
CA GLY A 364 13.81 16.11 -13.50
C GLY A 364 12.59 15.80 -14.36
N LEU A 365 11.95 16.82 -14.91
CA LEU A 365 10.79 16.67 -15.78
C LEU A 365 11.21 16.90 -17.23
N PRO A 366 10.91 15.98 -18.18
CA PRO A 366 11.19 16.19 -19.59
C PRO A 366 10.56 17.48 -20.11
N LYS A 367 11.28 18.27 -20.91
CA LYS A 367 10.80 19.54 -21.46
C LYS A 367 9.48 19.40 -22.20
N GLU A 368 9.36 18.39 -23.06
CA GLU A 368 8.15 18.14 -23.85
C GLU A 368 6.94 17.83 -22.96
N MET A 369 7.13 17.08 -21.90
CA MET A 369 6.09 16.77 -20.91
C MET A 369 5.71 18.02 -20.11
N ALA A 370 6.70 18.80 -19.70
CA ALA A 370 6.48 20.02 -18.93
C ALA A 370 5.66 21.07 -19.70
N ILE A 371 5.94 21.27 -20.97
CA ILE A 371 5.20 22.24 -21.78
C ILE A 371 3.72 21.88 -21.94
N GLU A 372 3.41 20.59 -22.07
CA GLU A 372 2.02 20.14 -22.17
C GLU A 372 1.29 20.24 -20.81
N LEU A 373 1.94 19.87 -19.72
CA LEU A 373 1.34 19.96 -18.38
C LEU A 373 1.08 21.40 -17.97
N PHE A 374 2.04 22.29 -18.19
CA PHE A 374 1.97 23.70 -17.79
C PHE A 374 1.37 24.62 -18.86
N LYS A 375 0.83 24.08 -19.95
CA LYS A 375 0.32 24.86 -21.08
C LYS A 375 -0.61 26.02 -20.70
N PRO A 376 -1.63 25.87 -19.85
CA PRO A 376 -2.48 26.98 -19.44
C PRO A 376 -1.73 28.08 -18.69
N PHE A 377 -0.79 27.68 -17.82
CA PHE A 377 0.00 28.63 -17.03
C PHE A 377 0.98 29.41 -17.91
N VAL A 378 1.62 28.75 -18.86
CA VAL A 378 2.50 29.36 -19.84
C VAL A 378 1.74 30.32 -20.73
N MET A 379 0.55 29.94 -21.21
CA MET A 379 -0.29 30.83 -22.02
C MET A 379 -0.75 32.07 -21.25
N LYS A 380 -1.10 31.89 -19.96
CA LYS A 380 -1.46 33.00 -19.08
C LYS A 380 -0.30 34.02 -18.98
N GLU A 381 0.91 33.50 -18.70
CA GLU A 381 2.09 34.32 -18.48
C GLU A 381 2.58 35.01 -19.76
N LEU A 382 2.51 34.33 -20.92
CA LEU A 382 2.80 34.94 -22.21
C LEU A 382 1.89 36.12 -22.52
N VAL A 383 0.62 36.06 -22.15
CA VAL A 383 -0.32 37.17 -22.31
C VAL A 383 -0.05 38.27 -21.28
N ALA A 384 0.25 37.93 -20.04
CA ALA A 384 0.57 38.88 -18.97
C ALA A 384 1.85 39.70 -19.27
N ASN A 385 2.88 39.04 -19.78
CA ASN A 385 4.15 39.67 -20.17
C ASN A 385 4.08 40.44 -21.48
N GLY A 386 2.93 40.45 -22.14
CA GLY A 386 2.73 41.18 -23.39
C GLY A 386 3.37 40.54 -24.62
N THR A 387 4.02 39.37 -24.50
CA THR A 387 4.64 38.66 -25.62
C THR A 387 3.59 38.16 -26.62
N ALA A 388 2.40 37.82 -26.11
CA ALA A 388 1.25 37.43 -26.92
C ALA A 388 0.09 38.41 -26.72
N HIS A 389 -0.54 38.84 -27.82
CA HIS A 389 -1.66 39.79 -27.74
C HIS A 389 -2.97 39.16 -27.23
N ASN A 390 -3.15 37.90 -27.39
CA ASN A 390 -4.34 37.15 -26.90
C ASN A 390 -4.04 35.66 -26.71
N ILE A 391 -4.97 34.96 -26.08
CA ILE A 391 -4.87 33.51 -25.79
C ILE A 391 -4.68 32.69 -27.08
N LYS A 392 -5.30 33.06 -28.19
CA LYS A 392 -5.15 32.33 -29.46
C LYS A 392 -3.72 32.47 -30.02
N SER A 393 -3.12 33.66 -29.90
CA SER A 393 -1.73 33.89 -30.27
C SER A 393 -0.79 33.10 -29.34
N ALA A 394 -1.00 33.14 -28.03
CA ALA A 394 -0.23 32.40 -27.08
C ALA A 394 -0.28 30.88 -27.36
N LYS A 395 -1.46 30.37 -27.68
CA LYS A 395 -1.63 28.96 -28.04
C LYS A 395 -0.82 28.57 -29.28
N LYS A 396 -0.84 29.39 -30.31
CA LYS A 396 -0.02 29.18 -31.54
C LYS A 396 1.48 29.25 -31.26
N MET A 397 1.92 30.17 -30.39
CA MET A 397 3.33 30.25 -29.96
C MET A 397 3.78 28.97 -29.25
N VAL A 398 2.97 28.47 -28.31
CA VAL A 398 3.24 27.19 -27.59
C VAL A 398 3.25 26.00 -28.54
N GLU A 399 2.28 25.91 -29.46
CA GLU A 399 2.22 24.82 -30.46
C GLU A 399 3.41 24.83 -31.43
N ARG A 400 4.00 26.01 -31.70
CA ARG A 400 5.19 26.16 -32.55
C ARG A 400 6.51 26.06 -31.79
N LEU A 401 6.49 25.91 -30.46
CA LEU A 401 7.67 25.80 -29.59
C LEU A 401 8.67 26.95 -29.80
N GLN A 402 8.19 28.21 -29.83
CA GLN A 402 9.06 29.37 -29.99
C GLN A 402 10.00 29.52 -28.78
N THR A 403 11.14 30.18 -28.97
CA THR A 403 12.19 30.33 -27.96
C THR A 403 11.69 31.00 -26.68
N GLU A 404 10.85 32.01 -26.81
CA GLU A 404 10.26 32.77 -25.69
C GLU A 404 9.39 31.90 -24.79
N VAL A 405 8.81 30.83 -25.35
CA VAL A 405 7.98 29.87 -24.56
C VAL A 405 8.81 29.11 -23.55
N TRP A 406 10.06 28.76 -23.88
CA TRP A 406 10.94 28.03 -22.97
C TRP A 406 11.37 28.91 -21.79
N ASP A 407 11.65 30.18 -22.01
CA ASP A 407 12.02 31.12 -20.96
C ASP A 407 10.84 31.28 -19.95
N VAL A 408 9.64 31.48 -20.50
CA VAL A 408 8.42 31.57 -19.67
C VAL A 408 8.12 30.27 -18.96
N LEU A 409 8.34 29.11 -19.59
CA LEU A 409 8.15 27.82 -18.96
C LEU A 409 9.10 27.64 -17.75
N GLU A 410 10.36 28.04 -17.89
CA GLU A 410 11.32 27.99 -16.79
C GLU A 410 10.88 28.85 -15.61
N GLU A 411 10.33 30.04 -15.88
CA GLU A 411 9.79 30.92 -14.85
C GLU A 411 8.55 30.33 -14.15
N VAL A 412 7.62 29.79 -14.92
CA VAL A 412 6.37 29.20 -14.42
C VAL A 412 6.62 27.96 -13.55
N ILE A 413 7.63 27.19 -13.88
CA ILE A 413 8.00 25.97 -13.12
C ILE A 413 8.56 26.29 -11.74
N LYS A 414 9.20 27.45 -11.57
CA LYS A 414 9.72 27.86 -10.28
C LYS A 414 8.61 27.85 -9.23
N GLU A 415 8.87 27.21 -8.11
CA GLU A 415 7.95 27.13 -6.98
C GLU A 415 6.60 26.47 -7.24
N HIS A 416 6.39 25.80 -8.38
CA HIS A 416 5.20 25.03 -8.68
C HIS A 416 5.51 23.54 -8.55
N PRO A 417 5.16 22.89 -7.41
CA PRO A 417 5.48 21.48 -7.19
C PRO A 417 4.64 20.57 -8.10
N VAL A 418 5.20 19.43 -8.46
CA VAL A 418 4.50 18.35 -9.15
C VAL A 418 4.49 17.10 -8.28
N MET A 419 3.44 16.30 -8.39
CA MET A 419 3.36 15.02 -7.68
C MET A 419 3.83 13.89 -8.57
N LEU A 420 4.69 13.03 -8.04
CA LEU A 420 5.09 11.78 -8.67
C LEU A 420 4.44 10.60 -7.95
N ASN A 421 3.97 9.64 -8.73
CA ASN A 421 3.35 8.42 -8.23
C ASN A 421 3.88 7.20 -8.99
N ARG A 422 4.17 6.12 -8.28
CA ARG A 422 4.47 4.81 -8.85
C ARG A 422 3.38 3.80 -8.47
N ALA A 423 2.86 3.09 -9.45
CA ALA A 423 1.96 1.97 -9.23
C ALA A 423 2.76 0.65 -9.04
N PRO A 424 2.40 -0.23 -8.09
CA PRO A 424 1.28 -0.10 -7.15
C PRO A 424 1.59 0.84 -5.98
N THR A 425 0.63 1.68 -5.59
CA THR A 425 0.75 2.55 -4.42
C THR A 425 0.40 1.75 -3.17
N LEU A 426 1.41 1.22 -2.48
CA LEU A 426 1.24 0.35 -1.32
C LEU A 426 1.01 1.14 -0.02
N HIS A 427 1.55 2.33 0.07
CA HIS A 427 1.46 3.22 1.24
C HIS A 427 1.47 4.68 0.79
N ARG A 428 1.22 5.61 1.70
CA ARG A 428 1.10 7.03 1.39
C ARG A 428 2.36 7.66 0.77
N LEU A 429 3.55 7.12 1.08
CA LEU A 429 4.82 7.60 0.51
C LEU A 429 5.03 7.22 -0.96
N GLY A 430 4.15 6.40 -1.53
CA GLY A 430 4.09 6.13 -2.96
C GLY A 430 3.63 7.32 -3.81
N ILE A 431 3.19 8.40 -3.17
CA ILE A 431 2.90 9.70 -3.80
C ILE A 431 3.65 10.77 -3.03
N GLN A 432 4.57 11.45 -3.70
CA GLN A 432 5.35 12.55 -3.12
C GLN A 432 5.41 13.72 -4.10
N ALA A 433 5.52 14.93 -3.55
CA ALA A 433 5.70 16.15 -4.35
C ALA A 433 7.19 16.49 -4.47
N PHE A 434 7.54 17.07 -5.61
CA PHE A 434 8.89 17.53 -5.92
C PHE A 434 8.82 18.86 -6.66
N GLU A 435 9.86 19.64 -6.55
CA GLU A 435 10.06 20.81 -7.42
C GLU A 435 10.66 20.33 -8.76
N PRO A 436 9.98 20.58 -9.90
CA PRO A 436 10.48 20.13 -11.18
C PRO A 436 11.65 20.95 -11.69
N ILE A 437 12.59 20.29 -12.32
CA ILE A 437 13.66 20.91 -13.11
C ILE A 437 13.53 20.38 -14.54
N LEU A 438 13.69 21.26 -15.53
CA LEU A 438 13.65 20.86 -16.93
C LEU A 438 14.91 20.05 -17.28
N VAL A 439 14.70 18.91 -17.90
CA VAL A 439 15.76 18.02 -18.36
C VAL A 439 15.55 17.65 -19.81
N GLU A 440 16.66 17.38 -20.49
CA GLU A 440 16.64 16.83 -21.84
C GLU A 440 16.24 15.34 -21.83
N GLY A 441 15.71 14.87 -22.94
CA GLY A 441 15.28 13.49 -23.10
C GLY A 441 13.79 13.30 -22.81
N LYS A 442 13.39 12.05 -22.67
CA LYS A 442 11.98 11.63 -22.47
C LYS A 442 11.73 10.96 -21.14
N ALA A 443 12.77 10.71 -20.36
CA ALA A 443 12.70 10.04 -19.06
C ALA A 443 12.60 11.05 -17.91
N ILE A 444 11.79 10.73 -16.91
CA ILE A 444 11.73 11.49 -15.67
C ILE A 444 13.00 11.17 -14.87
N LYS A 445 13.70 12.20 -14.40
CA LYS A 445 14.85 12.06 -13.54
C LYS A 445 14.42 12.01 -12.07
N LEU A 446 14.86 10.99 -11.36
CA LEU A 446 14.47 10.75 -9.97
C LEU A 446 15.69 10.72 -9.06
N HIS A 447 15.53 11.28 -7.86
CA HIS A 447 16.56 11.24 -6.82
C HIS A 447 16.74 9.81 -6.27
N PRO A 448 17.95 9.31 -6.12
CA PRO A 448 18.16 7.91 -5.72
C PRO A 448 17.64 7.55 -4.32
N LEU A 449 17.63 8.49 -3.37
CA LEU A 449 17.19 8.21 -1.99
C LEU A 449 15.67 8.00 -1.87
N VAL A 450 14.87 8.56 -2.76
CA VAL A 450 13.40 8.38 -2.73
C VAL A 450 12.95 7.08 -3.37
N CYS A 451 13.83 6.35 -4.05
CA CYS A 451 13.49 5.07 -4.67
C CYS A 451 12.99 4.03 -3.67
N THR A 452 13.49 4.05 -2.45
CA THR A 452 13.06 3.15 -1.37
C THR A 452 11.58 3.39 -1.01
N ALA A 453 11.16 4.66 -0.92
CA ALA A 453 9.79 5.03 -0.61
C ALA A 453 8.81 4.62 -1.72
N PHE A 454 9.21 4.79 -2.97
CA PHE A 454 8.41 4.38 -4.14
C PHE A 454 8.52 2.88 -4.45
N ASN A 455 9.45 2.17 -3.82
CA ASN A 455 9.83 0.81 -4.21
C ASN A 455 10.15 0.73 -5.72
N ALA A 456 10.87 1.74 -6.22
CA ALA A 456 11.20 1.90 -7.63
C ALA A 456 12.63 1.43 -7.92
N ASP A 457 12.81 0.80 -9.07
CA ASP A 457 14.10 0.53 -9.65
C ASP A 457 14.14 1.08 -11.10
N PHE A 458 15.30 1.04 -11.73
CA PHE A 458 15.50 1.66 -13.03
C PHE A 458 15.64 0.63 -14.17
N ASP A 459 14.90 -0.48 -14.04
CA ASP A 459 14.87 -1.57 -15.02
C ASP A 459 13.81 -1.38 -16.13
N GLY A 460 13.16 -0.23 -16.18
CA GLY A 460 12.07 0.10 -17.09
C GLY A 460 10.79 0.56 -16.38
N ASP A 461 10.85 0.77 -15.08
CA ASP A 461 9.75 1.31 -14.30
C ASP A 461 9.28 2.66 -14.84
N GLN A 462 7.97 2.88 -14.76
CA GLN A 462 7.32 4.12 -15.13
C GLN A 462 6.68 4.77 -13.91
N MET A 463 6.67 6.09 -13.90
CA MET A 463 5.96 6.88 -12.90
C MET A 463 5.01 7.89 -13.55
N ALA A 464 3.91 8.13 -12.87
CA ALA A 464 2.94 9.16 -13.26
C ALA A 464 3.31 10.49 -12.62
N VAL A 465 3.11 11.57 -13.39
CA VAL A 465 3.25 12.96 -12.95
C VAL A 465 1.89 13.60 -12.90
N HIS A 466 1.58 14.30 -11.82
CA HIS A 466 0.33 15.04 -11.65
C HIS A 466 0.63 16.48 -11.28
N LEU A 467 -0.09 17.41 -11.90
CA LEU A 467 0.06 18.84 -11.67
C LEU A 467 -1.06 19.37 -10.76
N PRO A 468 -0.78 19.89 -9.56
CA PRO A 468 -1.76 20.60 -8.76
C PRO A 468 -2.12 21.94 -9.44
N LEU A 469 -3.41 22.24 -9.54
CA LEU A 469 -3.90 23.41 -10.29
C LEU A 469 -4.22 24.60 -9.39
N SER A 470 -4.91 24.39 -8.26
CA SER A 470 -5.29 25.47 -7.37
C SER A 470 -4.15 25.86 -6.42
N VAL A 471 -4.21 27.07 -5.90
CA VAL A 471 -3.23 27.57 -4.94
C VAL A 471 -3.24 26.74 -3.65
N GLU A 472 -4.42 26.33 -3.21
CA GLU A 472 -4.60 25.47 -2.05
C GLU A 472 -3.95 24.10 -2.26
N ALA A 473 -4.16 23.50 -3.44
CA ALA A 473 -3.53 22.21 -3.78
C ALA A 473 -2.00 22.32 -3.85
N GLN A 474 -1.47 23.41 -4.39
CA GLN A 474 -0.02 23.69 -4.41
C GLN A 474 0.53 23.88 -2.99
N ALA A 475 -0.19 24.57 -2.11
CA ALA A 475 0.19 24.75 -0.73
C ALA A 475 0.23 23.39 0.03
N GLU A 476 -0.79 22.54 -0.14
CA GLU A 476 -0.79 21.19 0.43
C GLU A 476 0.36 20.34 -0.09
N CYS A 477 0.65 20.39 -1.39
CA CYS A 477 1.81 19.70 -1.96
C CYS A 477 3.12 20.15 -1.32
N ARG A 478 3.29 21.44 -1.09
CA ARG A 478 4.51 22.02 -0.53
C ARG A 478 4.68 21.70 0.95
N PHE A 479 3.63 21.81 1.75
CA PHE A 479 3.71 21.63 3.20
C PHE A 479 3.58 20.17 3.66
N MET A 480 2.81 19.35 2.94
CA MET A 480 2.49 17.98 3.38
C MET A 480 3.15 16.89 2.53
N LEU A 481 3.23 17.06 1.22
CA LEU A 481 3.67 16.02 0.28
C LEU A 481 5.11 16.15 -0.17
N LEU A 482 5.76 17.28 0.04
CA LEU A 482 7.15 17.50 -0.41
C LEU A 482 8.07 16.45 0.24
N SER A 483 9.00 15.90 -0.51
CA SER A 483 9.86 14.78 -0.09
C SER A 483 10.60 15.03 1.24
N PRO A 484 11.21 16.20 1.52
CA PRO A 484 11.86 16.47 2.80
C PRO A 484 10.94 16.35 4.03
N ASN A 485 9.65 16.57 3.85
CA ASN A 485 8.67 16.49 4.95
C ASN A 485 8.21 15.05 5.23
N ASN A 486 8.59 14.09 4.39
CA ASN A 486 8.17 12.68 4.46
C ASN A 486 9.38 11.75 4.60
N LEU A 487 10.31 12.09 5.48
CA LEU A 487 11.52 11.30 5.72
C LEU A 487 11.34 10.14 6.69
N LEU A 488 10.26 10.14 7.48
CA LEU A 488 9.96 9.09 8.46
C LEU A 488 8.87 8.14 7.96
N LYS A 489 9.02 6.86 8.30
CA LYS A 489 8.00 5.85 8.03
C LYS A 489 6.80 6.02 8.97
N PRO A 490 5.57 5.93 8.47
CA PRO A 490 4.39 5.96 9.32
C PRO A 490 4.24 4.74 10.25
N SER A 491 4.91 3.62 9.94
CA SER A 491 4.80 2.36 10.69
C SER A 491 5.58 2.36 12.00
N ASP A 492 6.86 2.71 11.94
CA ASP A 492 7.82 2.60 13.04
C ASP A 492 8.51 3.92 13.41
N GLY A 493 8.30 4.98 12.61
CA GLY A 493 8.96 6.25 12.80
C GLY A 493 10.45 6.28 12.43
N GLY A 494 10.96 5.19 11.86
CA GLY A 494 12.32 5.15 11.35
C GLY A 494 12.48 5.91 10.03
N PRO A 495 13.70 6.34 9.66
CA PRO A 495 13.94 7.03 8.40
C PRO A 495 13.65 6.13 7.19
N VAL A 496 12.97 6.70 6.18
CA VAL A 496 12.67 6.04 4.90
C VAL A 496 13.80 6.24 3.91
N ALA A 497 14.26 7.48 3.77
CA ALA A 497 15.33 7.85 2.86
C ALA A 497 16.68 7.53 3.52
N VAL A 498 17.13 6.30 3.38
CA VAL A 498 18.42 5.85 3.90
C VAL A 498 19.34 5.57 2.71
N PRO A 499 20.60 6.07 2.75
CA PRO A 499 21.60 5.72 1.76
C PRO A 499 21.72 4.20 1.55
N SER A 500 21.95 3.78 0.31
CA SER A 500 22.02 2.37 -0.06
C SER A 500 23.13 2.13 -1.09
N GLN A 501 23.50 0.89 -1.25
CA GLN A 501 24.46 0.44 -2.27
C GLN A 501 25.76 1.27 -2.30
N ASP A 502 26.07 1.92 -3.40
CA ASP A 502 27.33 2.66 -3.58
C ASP A 502 27.52 3.81 -2.58
N MET A 503 26.44 4.45 -2.15
CA MET A 503 26.51 5.50 -1.11
C MET A 503 27.03 4.94 0.22
N VAL A 504 26.52 3.78 0.63
CA VAL A 504 26.98 3.10 1.85
C VAL A 504 28.41 2.59 1.68
N LEU A 505 28.72 2.00 0.54
CA LEU A 505 30.04 1.46 0.25
C LEU A 505 31.11 2.55 0.28
N GLY A 506 30.81 3.72 -0.30
CA GLY A 506 31.72 4.86 -0.31
C GLY A 506 32.01 5.39 1.09
N ILE A 507 30.98 5.47 1.95
CA ILE A 507 31.16 5.91 3.35
C ILE A 507 31.88 4.85 4.16
N TYR A 508 31.57 3.59 3.97
CA TYR A 508 32.26 2.47 4.59
C TYR A 508 33.76 2.51 4.29
N TYR A 509 34.11 2.67 3.01
CA TYR A 509 35.49 2.85 2.59
C TYR A 509 36.15 4.08 3.23
N LEU A 510 35.46 5.21 3.25
CA LEU A 510 35.98 6.46 3.81
C LEU A 510 36.27 6.36 5.32
N THR A 511 35.39 5.68 6.06
CA THR A 511 35.50 5.56 7.55
C THR A 511 36.31 4.35 8.02
N MET A 512 36.81 3.54 7.11
CA MET A 512 37.62 2.37 7.42
C MET A 512 38.95 2.79 8.02
N ARG A 513 39.47 2.01 8.98
CA ARG A 513 40.83 2.14 9.52
C ARG A 513 41.71 1.01 8.98
N LYS A 514 42.79 1.37 8.39
CA LYS A 514 43.77 0.40 7.81
C LYS A 514 45.17 0.91 8.02
N LEU A 515 46.06 0.04 8.47
CA LEU A 515 47.45 0.34 8.55
C LEU A 515 48.03 0.42 7.12
N ALA A 516 48.91 1.40 6.90
CA ALA A 516 49.62 1.53 5.62
C ALA A 516 50.46 0.26 5.31
N ASP A 517 50.32 -0.28 4.11
CA ASP A 517 51.07 -1.46 3.65
C ASP A 517 51.83 -1.08 2.38
N HIS A 518 53.14 -0.97 2.51
CA HIS A 518 54.05 -0.52 1.45
C HIS A 518 54.58 -1.66 0.54
N LYS A 519 53.99 -2.87 0.61
CA LYS A 519 54.41 -4.03 -0.19
C LYS A 519 54.42 -3.78 -1.70
N ASP A 520 53.57 -2.89 -2.16
CA ASP A 520 53.43 -2.58 -3.58
C ASP A 520 54.44 -1.54 -4.09
N GLU A 521 55.23 -0.94 -3.22
CA GLU A 521 56.24 0.02 -3.60
C GLU A 521 57.51 -0.72 -4.12
N LYS A 522 57.97 -0.35 -5.28
CA LYS A 522 59.06 -1.07 -5.98
C LYS A 522 60.37 -1.15 -5.20
N ASP A 523 60.61 -0.18 -4.33
CA ASP A 523 61.86 -0.08 -3.56
C ASP A 523 61.66 -0.35 -2.06
N ALA A 524 60.45 -0.82 -1.65
CA ALA A 524 60.13 -1.07 -0.27
C ALA A 524 60.71 -2.45 0.16
N HIS A 525 61.78 -2.42 0.91
CA HIS A 525 62.36 -3.61 1.54
C HIS A 525 62.50 -3.39 3.04
N ALA A 526 62.13 -4.40 3.84
CA ALA A 526 62.30 -4.34 5.29
C ALA A 526 63.82 -4.27 5.65
N VAL A 527 64.15 -3.45 6.65
CA VAL A 527 65.52 -3.31 7.15
C VAL A 527 66.02 -4.63 7.78
N SER A 528 65.11 -5.41 8.34
CA SER A 528 65.36 -6.74 8.89
C SER A 528 64.18 -7.71 8.66
N ASP A 529 64.44 -9.02 8.69
CA ASP A 529 63.40 -10.04 8.65
C ASP A 529 62.65 -10.22 9.96
N THR A 530 62.98 -9.39 10.96
CA THR A 530 62.33 -9.41 12.28
C THR A 530 60.89 -8.88 12.17
N VAL A 531 59.93 -9.66 12.68
CA VAL A 531 58.53 -9.27 12.73
C VAL A 531 58.25 -8.72 14.15
N TYR A 532 57.76 -7.49 14.20
CA TYR A 532 57.38 -6.85 15.43
C TYR A 532 55.89 -6.97 15.65
N ASN A 533 55.43 -7.09 16.90
CA ASN A 533 54.01 -7.18 17.26
C ASN A 533 53.64 -6.31 18.47
N ASP A 534 54.62 -5.62 19.10
CA ASP A 534 54.43 -4.74 20.24
C ASP A 534 54.86 -3.31 19.94
N LEU A 535 53.90 -2.36 20.10
CA LEU A 535 54.10 -0.93 19.91
C LEU A 535 55.05 -0.32 20.97
N GLU A 536 55.04 -0.85 22.21
CA GLU A 536 55.90 -0.37 23.28
C GLU A 536 57.37 -0.75 23.06
N GLU A 537 57.62 -1.93 22.51
CA GLU A 537 58.94 -2.36 22.09
C GLU A 537 59.48 -1.48 20.98
N LEU A 538 58.68 -1.20 19.97
CA LEU A 538 59.03 -0.32 18.85
C LEU A 538 59.32 1.10 19.29
N LYS A 539 58.59 1.65 20.26
CA LYS A 539 58.84 2.98 20.84
C LYS A 539 60.20 3.02 21.51
N LYS A 540 60.60 1.96 22.22
CA LYS A 540 61.93 1.89 22.87
C LYS A 540 63.07 1.83 21.82
N LEU A 541 62.90 1.06 20.77
CA LEU A 541 63.89 0.92 19.70
C LEU A 541 64.05 2.19 18.85
N THR A 542 62.98 2.95 18.68
CA THR A 542 62.98 4.22 17.93
C THR A 542 63.37 5.44 18.75
N THR A 543 63.43 5.35 20.11
CA THR A 543 63.82 6.43 20.97
C THR A 543 65.37 6.47 21.05
N PRO A 544 66.04 7.63 20.79
CA PRO A 544 67.46 7.74 20.90
C PRO A 544 67.98 7.39 22.29
N GLY A 545 68.94 6.47 22.42
CA GLY A 545 69.61 6.08 23.64
C GLY A 545 70.53 7.17 24.16
N ALA A 546 71.27 6.87 25.27
CA ALA A 546 72.21 7.79 25.87
C ALA A 546 73.35 8.22 24.88
N ASP A 547 73.57 7.45 23.82
CA ASP A 547 74.56 7.72 22.78
C ASP A 547 74.00 8.58 21.62
N GLY A 548 72.76 9.02 21.70
CA GLY A 548 72.09 9.86 20.67
C GLY A 548 71.71 9.15 19.38
N LYS A 549 71.84 7.80 19.32
CA LYS A 549 71.42 6.98 18.21
C LYS A 549 70.24 6.10 18.59
N ALA A 550 69.24 6.04 17.73
CA ALA A 550 68.15 5.07 17.82
C ALA A 550 68.58 3.76 17.10
N GLU A 551 68.19 2.63 17.61
CA GLU A 551 68.43 1.31 16.97
C GLU A 551 67.65 1.14 15.64
N LEU A 552 66.47 1.82 15.59
CA LEU A 552 65.58 1.79 14.41
C LEU A 552 65.17 3.22 14.06
N GLY A 553 65.21 3.59 12.77
CA GLY A 553 64.71 4.89 12.31
C GLY A 553 63.21 4.93 12.21
N LEU A 554 62.62 6.13 12.42
CA LEU A 554 61.17 6.33 12.33
C LEU A 554 60.57 6.03 10.95
N TYR A 555 61.39 6.06 9.89
CA TYR A 555 60.99 5.83 8.52
C TYR A 555 61.62 4.55 7.94
N ASP A 556 62.21 3.71 8.78
CA ASP A 556 62.74 2.43 8.32
C ASP A 556 61.59 1.43 8.08
N MET A 557 61.66 0.71 6.97
CA MET A 557 60.61 -0.28 6.67
C MET A 557 60.82 -1.53 7.53
N ILE A 558 59.74 -1.93 8.22
CA ILE A 558 59.72 -3.07 9.16
C ILE A 558 58.53 -3.98 8.86
N TRP A 559 58.65 -5.23 9.25
CA TRP A 559 57.52 -6.14 9.29
C TRP A 559 56.82 -6.00 10.65
N PHE A 560 55.54 -5.64 10.60
CA PHE A 560 54.65 -5.58 11.77
C PHE A 560 53.55 -6.61 11.62
N GLU A 561 53.27 -7.35 12.68
CA GLU A 561 52.13 -8.28 12.75
C GLU A 561 50.97 -7.59 13.52
N ASP A 562 49.92 -7.25 12.78
CA ASP A 562 48.75 -6.61 13.34
C ASP A 562 47.86 -7.66 14.02
N VAL A 563 47.95 -7.71 15.35
CA VAL A 563 47.16 -8.62 16.21
C VAL A 563 45.65 -8.33 16.09
N THR A 564 45.27 -7.11 15.75
CA THR A 564 43.85 -6.71 15.62
C THR A 564 43.27 -7.15 14.27
N ASP A 565 44.09 -7.49 13.30
CA ASP A 565 43.70 -7.97 11.98
C ASP A 565 44.19 -9.40 11.69
N ASN A 566 43.75 -10.33 12.52
CA ASN A 566 44.07 -11.77 12.37
C ASN A 566 45.58 -12.09 12.20
N ASN A 567 46.43 -11.35 12.91
CA ASN A 567 47.88 -11.47 12.83
C ASN A 567 48.41 -11.27 11.38
N ARG A 568 47.83 -10.36 10.65
CA ARG A 568 48.28 -9.97 9.33
C ARG A 568 49.65 -9.30 9.38
N ARG A 569 50.59 -9.78 8.57
CA ARG A 569 51.90 -9.15 8.42
C ARG A 569 51.85 -8.04 7.39
N VAL A 570 52.22 -6.84 7.81
CA VAL A 570 52.19 -5.60 7.03
C VAL A 570 53.60 -5.02 7.00
N LEU A 571 54.03 -4.61 5.81
CA LEU A 571 55.27 -3.85 5.64
C LEU A 571 54.96 -2.38 5.84
N CYS A 572 55.42 -1.79 6.94
CA CYS A 572 55.14 -0.41 7.33
C CYS A 572 56.35 0.27 8.00
N THR A 573 56.26 1.57 8.23
CA THR A 573 57.22 2.32 9.04
C THR A 573 56.74 2.46 10.48
N PRO A 574 57.64 2.62 11.46
CA PRO A 574 57.26 2.99 12.84
C PRO A 574 56.39 4.24 12.89
N MET A 575 56.59 5.20 11.98
CA MET A 575 55.80 6.42 11.91
C MET A 575 54.32 6.16 11.51
N ASP A 576 54.10 5.17 10.65
CA ASP A 576 52.71 4.76 10.27
C ASP A 576 51.94 4.18 11.49
N LEU A 577 52.66 3.51 12.40
CA LEU A 577 52.10 2.93 13.59
C LEU A 577 51.89 3.98 14.69
N PHE A 578 52.82 4.93 14.84
CA PHE A 578 52.70 5.99 15.84
C PHE A 578 51.73 7.10 15.44
N GLY A 579 51.54 7.32 14.13
CA GLY A 579 50.64 8.32 13.57
C GLY A 579 51.25 9.70 13.39
N TYR A 580 50.94 10.32 12.27
CA TYR A 580 51.41 11.65 11.88
C TYR A 580 50.64 12.74 12.65
N HIS A 581 51.29 13.85 13.00
CA HIS A 581 50.69 14.97 13.73
C HIS A 581 50.51 16.17 12.80
N TYR A 582 49.24 16.64 12.67
CA TYR A 582 48.88 17.80 11.83
C TYR A 582 48.26 18.91 12.67
N SER A 583 48.54 20.16 12.32
CA SER A 583 47.98 21.33 12.98
C SER A 583 46.55 21.65 12.60
N SER A 584 46.08 21.13 11.44
CA SER A 584 44.74 21.33 10.93
C SER A 584 44.35 20.25 9.94
N MET A 585 43.03 20.12 9.70
CA MET A 585 42.49 19.24 8.65
C MET A 585 43.06 19.56 7.26
N ASN A 586 43.19 20.87 6.94
CA ASN A 586 43.73 21.29 5.63
C ASN A 586 45.18 20.85 5.43
N GLN A 587 45.99 20.82 6.45
CA GLN A 587 47.35 20.30 6.37
C GLN A 587 47.36 18.80 6.15
N ALA A 588 46.50 18.05 6.82
CA ALA A 588 46.34 16.61 6.58
C ALA A 588 45.83 16.31 5.16
N LEU A 589 44.91 17.13 4.66
CA LEU A 589 44.40 17.01 3.29
C LEU A 589 45.49 17.27 2.27
N LEU A 590 46.32 18.27 2.49
CA LEU A 590 47.47 18.57 1.62
C LEU A 590 48.50 17.42 1.62
N ALA A 591 48.79 16.83 2.78
CA ALA A 591 49.63 15.66 2.91
C ALA A 591 49.06 14.44 2.14
N TYR A 592 47.76 14.27 2.18
CA TYR A 592 47.08 13.23 1.40
C TYR A 592 47.19 13.47 -0.14
N GLU A 593 46.96 14.71 -0.58
CA GLU A 593 47.12 15.06 -2.00
C GLU A 593 48.55 14.93 -2.49
N ASN A 594 49.53 15.15 -1.62
CA ASN A 594 50.96 14.90 -1.91
C ASN A 594 51.34 13.41 -1.89
N GLY A 595 50.45 12.53 -1.43
CA GLY A 595 50.70 11.08 -1.35
C GLY A 595 51.47 10.64 -0.09
N GLU A 596 51.62 11.52 0.92
CA GLU A 596 52.38 11.22 2.16
C GLU A 596 51.58 10.32 3.10
N ILE A 597 50.21 10.45 3.08
CA ILE A 597 49.32 9.65 3.92
C ILE A 597 48.14 9.10 3.11
N THR A 598 47.49 8.06 3.63
CA THR A 598 46.28 7.49 3.05
C THR A 598 45.04 7.96 3.84
N LEU A 599 43.87 7.75 3.29
CA LEU A 599 42.58 8.10 3.96
C LEU A 599 42.35 7.30 5.24
N HIS A 600 42.93 6.12 5.36
CA HIS A 600 42.62 5.13 6.41
C HIS A 600 43.66 5.07 7.50
N GLN A 601 44.77 5.76 7.30
CA GLN A 601 45.92 5.75 8.21
C GLN A 601 45.63 6.57 9.48
N LYS A 602 46.18 6.09 10.58
CA LYS A 602 46.07 6.78 11.85
C LYS A 602 46.86 8.11 11.81
N ILE A 603 46.18 9.20 12.19
CA ILE A 603 46.75 10.54 12.30
C ILE A 603 46.29 11.22 13.60
N TYR A 604 47.04 12.22 14.03
CA TYR A 604 46.69 13.11 15.13
C TYR A 604 46.48 14.53 14.60
N VAL A 605 45.27 15.09 14.87
CA VAL A 605 44.95 16.44 14.43
C VAL A 605 44.68 17.34 15.64
N PHE A 606 45.27 18.51 15.60
CA PHE A 606 45.07 19.53 16.63
C PHE A 606 43.67 20.14 16.54
N ARG A 607 42.91 20.04 17.60
CA ARG A 607 41.57 20.62 17.70
C ARG A 607 41.44 21.55 18.90
N LYS A 608 40.49 22.48 18.77
CA LYS A 608 40.07 23.43 19.80
C LYS A 608 38.60 23.23 20.09
N ALA A 609 38.23 23.16 21.34
CA ALA A 609 36.83 23.14 21.77
C ALA A 609 36.65 24.09 22.99
N LYS A 610 35.46 24.62 23.18
CA LYS A 610 35.11 25.43 24.34
C LYS A 610 34.41 24.58 25.38
N ASN A 611 34.86 24.65 26.61
CA ASN A 611 34.22 24.03 27.76
C ASN A 611 32.89 24.75 28.10
N ALA A 612 32.01 24.14 28.86
CA ALA A 612 30.80 24.77 29.39
C ALA A 612 31.04 26.10 30.13
N ASN A 613 32.23 26.29 30.67
CA ASN A 613 32.68 27.52 31.33
C ASN A 613 33.26 28.59 30.37
N GLY A 614 33.29 28.30 29.03
CA GLY A 614 33.85 29.22 28.05
C GLY A 614 35.37 29.15 27.87
N GLU A 615 36.09 28.28 28.61
CA GLU A 615 37.52 28.08 28.48
C GLU A 615 37.86 27.26 27.23
N GLU A 616 38.88 27.67 26.48
CA GLU A 616 39.37 26.91 25.33
C GLU A 616 40.22 25.71 25.76
N VAL A 617 39.75 24.52 25.46
CA VAL A 617 40.51 23.28 25.60
C VAL A 617 41.14 22.96 24.25
N THR A 618 42.43 22.72 24.22
CA THR A 618 43.17 22.38 22.99
C THR A 618 43.91 21.07 23.17
N GLY A 619 44.01 20.28 22.12
CA GLY A 619 44.74 19.02 22.17
C GLY A 619 44.75 18.29 20.82
N PHE A 620 45.56 17.24 20.74
CA PHE A 620 45.58 16.35 19.59
C PHE A 620 44.55 15.24 19.76
N VAL A 621 43.82 14.95 18.71
CA VAL A 621 42.82 13.90 18.70
C VAL A 621 43.28 12.83 17.67
N GLU A 622 43.25 11.58 18.10
CA GLU A 622 43.49 10.42 17.25
C GLU A 622 42.31 10.20 16.31
N THR A 623 42.59 10.10 15.02
CA THR A 623 41.58 9.91 14.01
C THR A 623 42.18 9.42 12.68
N THR A 624 41.37 9.35 11.63
CA THR A 624 41.82 9.17 10.25
C THR A 624 41.36 10.36 9.41
N LEU A 625 42.02 10.60 8.28
CA LEU A 625 41.58 11.67 7.38
C LEU A 625 40.16 11.43 6.87
N GLY A 626 39.80 10.18 6.57
CA GLY A 626 38.46 9.83 6.14
C GLY A 626 37.38 10.14 7.15
N LEU A 627 37.62 9.87 8.43
CA LEU A 627 36.70 10.26 9.53
C LEU A 627 36.56 11.77 9.66
N LEU A 628 37.66 12.52 9.49
CA LEU A 628 37.63 14.00 9.51
C LEU A 628 36.69 14.53 8.42
N ILE A 629 36.85 14.06 7.20
CA ILE A 629 36.04 14.45 6.04
C ILE A 629 34.57 14.09 6.28
N PHE A 630 34.28 12.91 6.81
CA PHE A 630 32.91 12.49 7.11
C PHE A 630 32.25 13.36 8.19
N ASN A 631 33.00 13.68 9.26
CA ASN A 631 32.49 14.51 10.34
C ASN A 631 32.24 15.99 9.94
N GLU A 632 32.80 16.46 8.83
CA GLU A 632 32.53 17.81 8.34
C GLU A 632 31.08 18.01 7.93
N ILE A 633 30.45 16.99 7.34
CA ILE A 633 29.07 17.04 6.90
C ILE A 633 28.04 16.65 7.97
N ILE A 634 28.50 16.05 9.09
CA ILE A 634 27.63 15.61 10.16
C ILE A 634 27.60 16.63 11.28
N PRO A 635 26.43 17.06 11.79
CA PRO A 635 26.32 17.89 12.97
C PRO A 635 27.03 17.25 14.18
N GLN A 636 27.76 18.06 14.94
CA GLN A 636 28.64 17.58 16.01
C GLN A 636 27.98 17.58 17.43
N ASP A 637 26.66 17.52 17.48
CA ASP A 637 25.81 17.55 18.68
C ASP A 637 24.79 16.40 18.78
N LEU A 638 25.08 15.30 18.12
CA LEU A 638 24.15 14.16 18.03
C LEU A 638 24.10 13.29 19.31
N GLY A 639 25.06 13.45 20.23
CA GLY A 639 25.09 12.71 21.49
C GLY A 639 25.61 11.27 21.39
N PHE A 640 26.46 10.96 20.38
CA PHE A 640 27.23 9.71 20.36
C PHE A 640 28.42 9.78 21.34
N VAL A 641 28.94 10.96 21.57
CA VAL A 641 30.02 11.26 22.53
C VAL A 641 29.48 12.03 23.70
N ASP A 642 29.75 11.56 24.93
CA ASP A 642 29.36 12.24 26.14
C ASP A 642 30.30 13.44 26.39
N ARG A 643 29.84 14.64 26.00
CA ARG A 643 30.59 15.88 26.11
C ARG A 643 30.57 16.51 27.51
N THR A 644 29.95 15.84 28.48
CA THR A 644 30.00 16.27 29.88
C THR A 644 31.37 15.97 30.50
N LYS A 645 32.09 14.98 29.95
CA LYS A 645 33.43 14.61 30.39
C LYS A 645 34.49 15.47 29.70
N PRO A 646 35.46 16.07 30.43
CA PRO A 646 36.49 16.91 29.80
C PRO A 646 37.37 16.18 28.77
N GLU A 647 37.57 14.88 28.95
CA GLU A 647 38.38 14.03 28.08
C GLU A 647 37.76 13.86 26.68
N ASN A 648 36.42 13.98 26.59
CA ASN A 648 35.69 13.77 25.38
C ASN A 648 35.34 15.04 24.59
N LEU A 649 35.65 16.22 25.13
CA LEU A 649 35.31 17.51 24.50
C LEU A 649 35.93 17.69 23.11
N LEU A 650 37.13 17.16 22.91
CA LEU A 650 37.87 17.25 21.65
C LEU A 650 37.53 16.16 20.65
N LYS A 651 36.96 15.03 21.10
CA LYS A 651 36.60 13.91 20.24
C LYS A 651 35.54 14.31 19.22
N MET A 652 35.62 13.71 18.03
CA MET A 652 34.60 13.86 17.03
C MET A 652 33.36 13.05 17.37
N GLU A 653 32.23 13.45 16.85
CA GLU A 653 30.95 12.78 17.10
C GLU A 653 30.94 11.35 16.51
N ILE A 654 31.50 11.18 15.32
CA ILE A 654 31.63 9.88 14.69
C ILE A 654 33.10 9.44 14.75
N ASP A 655 33.41 8.47 15.60
CA ASP A 655 34.74 7.89 15.79
C ASP A 655 34.73 6.36 15.63
N PHE A 656 33.76 5.85 14.89
CA PHE A 656 33.58 4.42 14.61
C PHE A 656 33.41 4.17 13.13
N HIS A 657 33.60 2.92 12.72
CA HIS A 657 33.41 2.47 11.33
C HIS A 657 31.92 2.51 10.98
N VAL A 658 31.58 3.13 9.87
CA VAL A 658 30.20 3.43 9.47
C VAL A 658 29.72 2.53 8.36
N GLY A 659 28.76 1.64 8.66
CA GLY A 659 28.00 0.85 7.70
C GLY A 659 26.55 1.34 7.61
N LYS A 660 25.72 0.60 6.90
CA LYS A 660 24.31 0.95 6.68
C LYS A 660 23.51 1.12 7.99
N LYS A 661 23.78 0.27 8.99
CA LYS A 661 23.08 0.34 10.29
C LYS A 661 23.45 1.63 11.03
N GLN A 662 24.72 1.99 11.05
CA GLN A 662 25.23 3.20 11.69
C GLN A 662 24.74 4.45 10.98
N ILE A 663 24.69 4.47 9.62
CA ILE A 663 24.12 5.59 8.87
C ILE A 663 22.65 5.80 9.27
N LYS A 664 21.86 4.72 9.36
CA LYS A 664 20.47 4.81 9.80
C LYS A 664 20.37 5.43 11.20
N GLN A 665 21.19 5.02 12.15
CA GLN A 665 21.22 5.57 13.51
C GLN A 665 21.63 7.05 13.54
N ILE A 666 22.61 7.44 12.73
CA ILE A 666 23.04 8.82 12.58
C ILE A 666 21.89 9.69 12.06
N LEU A 667 21.25 9.27 10.99
CA LEU A 667 20.12 9.99 10.41
C LEU A 667 18.92 10.09 11.33
N GLU A 668 18.63 9.03 12.10
CA GLU A 668 17.57 9.03 13.10
C GLU A 668 17.85 10.07 14.20
N LYS A 669 19.09 10.19 14.67
CA LYS A 669 19.46 11.22 15.62
C LYS A 669 19.44 12.62 15.00
N VAL A 670 19.90 12.79 13.76
CA VAL A 670 19.86 14.08 13.06
C VAL A 670 18.44 14.59 12.94
N ILE A 671 17.50 13.73 12.49
CA ILE A 671 16.09 14.13 12.31
C ILE A 671 15.41 14.49 13.63
N ASN A 672 15.74 13.76 14.71
CA ASN A 672 15.16 14.01 16.04
C ASN A 672 15.69 15.28 16.70
N ILE A 673 16.91 15.72 16.39
CA ILE A 673 17.55 16.88 17.01
C ILE A 673 17.39 18.14 16.14
N HIS A 674 17.68 18.05 14.85
CA HIS A 674 17.75 19.18 13.92
C HIS A 674 16.52 19.32 13.00
N GLY A 675 15.65 18.31 12.92
CA GLY A 675 14.46 18.34 12.10
C GLY A 675 14.73 18.00 10.62
N ALA A 676 13.65 18.09 9.81
CA ALA A 676 13.63 17.57 8.44
C ALA A 676 14.54 18.35 7.46
N THR A 677 14.63 19.66 7.57
CA THR A 677 15.40 20.51 6.64
C THR A 677 16.90 20.21 6.70
N THR A 678 17.47 20.21 7.89
CA THR A 678 18.90 19.88 8.09
C THR A 678 19.19 18.44 7.70
N THR A 679 18.25 17.52 7.98
CA THR A 679 18.40 16.12 7.58
C THR A 679 18.42 15.97 6.06
N ALA A 680 17.63 16.74 5.32
CA ALA A 680 17.64 16.74 3.86
C ALA A 680 19.00 17.19 3.30
N GLU A 681 19.60 18.23 3.87
CA GLU A 681 20.94 18.70 3.50
C GLU A 681 22.00 17.62 3.80
N VAL A 682 21.99 17.05 5.00
CA VAL A 682 22.89 15.96 5.39
C VAL A 682 22.75 14.76 4.47
N LEU A 683 21.53 14.37 4.09
CA LEU A 683 21.28 13.28 3.15
C LEU A 683 21.89 13.54 1.77
N ASP A 684 21.74 14.77 1.26
CA ASP A 684 22.32 15.13 -0.04
C ASP A 684 23.85 15.13 0.00
N ASP A 685 24.44 15.59 1.08
CA ASP A 685 25.91 15.61 1.27
C ASP A 685 26.46 14.18 1.46
N VAL A 686 25.79 13.36 2.25
CA VAL A 686 26.11 11.93 2.42
C VAL A 686 26.03 11.17 1.08
N LYS A 687 25.01 11.42 0.30
CA LYS A 687 24.86 10.87 -1.05
C LYS A 687 26.03 11.26 -1.96
N ALA A 688 26.34 12.55 -2.02
CA ALA A 688 27.41 13.07 -2.88
C ALA A 688 28.79 12.51 -2.46
N MET A 689 29.05 12.48 -1.16
CA MET A 689 30.27 11.92 -0.61
C MET A 689 30.37 10.42 -0.85
N GLY A 690 29.30 9.68 -0.60
CA GLY A 690 29.23 8.24 -0.84
C GLY A 690 29.58 7.86 -2.28
N TYR A 691 29.00 8.52 -3.25
CA TYR A 691 29.30 8.28 -4.66
C TYR A 691 30.74 8.66 -5.03
N LYS A 692 31.23 9.80 -4.53
CA LYS A 692 32.59 10.25 -4.78
C LYS A 692 33.63 9.24 -4.30
N TYR A 693 33.49 8.77 -3.07
CA TYR A 693 34.45 7.85 -2.48
C TYR A 693 34.25 6.39 -2.90
N SER A 694 33.06 5.98 -3.27
CA SER A 694 32.83 4.69 -3.93
C SER A 694 33.55 4.61 -5.28
N THR A 695 33.51 5.69 -6.05
CA THR A 695 34.25 5.79 -7.31
C THR A 695 35.77 5.74 -7.09
N ARG A 696 36.26 6.45 -6.05
CA ARG A 696 37.71 6.44 -5.72
C ARG A 696 38.17 5.09 -5.17
N ALA A 697 37.32 4.38 -4.42
CA ALA A 697 37.60 3.07 -3.87
C ALA A 697 37.84 2.02 -4.97
N ALA A 698 37.22 2.21 -6.14
CA ALA A 698 37.33 1.32 -7.30
C ALA A 698 37.12 -0.17 -6.96
N MET A 699 36.15 -0.46 -6.07
CA MET A 699 35.87 -1.83 -5.64
C MET A 699 35.26 -2.63 -6.80
N THR A 700 35.77 -3.83 -7.01
CA THR A 700 35.30 -4.75 -8.03
C THR A 700 35.28 -6.17 -7.49
N VAL A 701 34.65 -7.10 -8.22
CA VAL A 701 34.58 -8.52 -7.85
C VAL A 701 35.35 -9.35 -8.85
N SER A 702 36.21 -10.21 -8.32
CA SER A 702 36.97 -11.20 -9.09
C SER A 702 36.64 -12.61 -8.59
N ILE A 703 36.83 -13.61 -9.44
CA ILE A 703 36.74 -15.03 -9.04
C ILE A 703 37.74 -15.36 -7.95
N SER A 704 38.94 -14.73 -7.96
CA SER A 704 39.96 -14.90 -6.93
C SER A 704 39.57 -14.41 -5.55
N ASP A 705 38.61 -13.46 -5.46
CA ASP A 705 38.10 -12.95 -4.19
C ASP A 705 37.21 -13.96 -3.45
N MET A 706 36.72 -14.96 -4.16
CA MET A 706 35.93 -16.07 -3.60
C MET A 706 36.84 -17.15 -3.06
N THR A 707 37.47 -16.97 -1.91
CA THR A 707 38.37 -17.95 -1.31
C THR A 707 37.60 -19.07 -0.64
N VAL A 708 37.86 -20.31 -1.05
CA VAL A 708 37.28 -21.51 -0.45
C VAL A 708 38.05 -21.87 0.82
N PRO A 709 37.40 -22.13 1.96
CA PRO A 709 38.12 -22.55 3.16
C PRO A 709 38.85 -23.86 2.94
N PRO A 710 40.13 -23.96 3.35
CA PRO A 710 40.91 -25.19 3.18
C PRO A 710 40.37 -26.36 4.00
N GLN A 711 39.58 -26.07 5.02
CA GLN A 711 38.95 -27.07 5.93
C GLN A 711 37.72 -27.74 5.33
N LYS A 712 37.13 -27.19 4.27
CA LYS A 712 35.89 -27.67 3.65
C LYS A 712 35.89 -29.18 3.32
N PRO A 713 36.91 -29.75 2.65
CA PRO A 713 36.93 -31.18 2.32
C PRO A 713 36.80 -32.06 3.56
N GLN A 714 37.54 -31.72 4.61
CA GLN A 714 37.54 -32.49 5.85
C GLN A 714 36.16 -32.43 6.57
N MET A 715 35.61 -31.27 6.65
CA MET A 715 34.28 -31.08 7.27
C MET A 715 33.17 -31.85 6.55
N ILE A 716 33.21 -31.87 5.23
CA ILE A 716 32.26 -32.63 4.40
C ILE A 716 32.43 -34.12 4.58
N GLU A 717 33.66 -34.62 4.67
CA GLU A 717 33.97 -36.03 4.88
C GLU A 717 33.50 -36.52 6.28
N ASP A 718 33.73 -35.73 7.31
CA ASP A 718 33.32 -36.02 8.67
C ASP A 718 31.77 -36.05 8.79
N ALA A 719 31.08 -35.13 8.14
CA ALA A 719 29.63 -35.13 8.04
C ALA A 719 29.10 -36.37 7.30
N GLN A 720 29.73 -36.73 6.18
CA GLN A 720 29.32 -37.93 5.44
C GLN A 720 29.50 -39.19 6.25
N ASN A 721 30.61 -39.33 7.01
CA ASN A 721 30.86 -40.44 7.89
C ASN A 721 29.81 -40.56 9.01
N THR A 722 29.33 -39.42 9.52
CA THR A 722 28.28 -39.38 10.53
C THR A 722 26.94 -39.81 9.93
N VAL A 723 26.58 -39.32 8.75
CA VAL A 723 25.36 -39.74 8.02
C VAL A 723 25.38 -41.23 7.70
N ASP A 724 26.55 -41.80 7.36
CA ASP A 724 26.69 -43.22 7.10
C ASP A 724 26.49 -44.05 8.39
N LYS A 725 26.92 -43.55 9.54
CA LYS A 725 26.66 -44.19 10.85
C LYS A 725 25.16 -44.18 11.16
N ILE A 726 24.48 -43.04 10.98
CA ILE A 726 23.02 -42.92 11.17
C ILE A 726 22.28 -43.90 10.27
N THR A 727 22.68 -43.95 8.98
CA THR A 727 22.08 -44.89 8.02
C THR A 727 22.31 -46.35 8.40
N LYS A 728 23.47 -46.70 8.97
CA LYS A 728 23.75 -48.08 9.50
C LYS A 728 22.89 -48.39 10.71
N GLN A 729 22.63 -47.43 11.61
CA GLN A 729 21.72 -47.60 12.74
C GLN A 729 20.29 -47.87 12.28
N TYR A 730 19.81 -47.11 11.30
CA TYR A 730 18.51 -47.35 10.68
C TYR A 730 18.41 -48.74 10.04
N LYS A 731 19.40 -49.19 9.27
CA LYS A 731 19.45 -50.53 8.67
C LYS A 731 19.45 -51.66 9.72
N ARG A 732 19.91 -51.40 10.95
CA ARG A 732 19.87 -52.31 12.10
C ARG A 732 18.53 -52.26 12.85
N GLY A 733 17.62 -51.38 12.47
CA GLY A 733 16.33 -51.24 13.09
C GLY A 733 16.33 -50.49 14.44
N LEU A 734 17.38 -49.73 14.75
CA LEU A 734 17.51 -49.00 16.00
C LEU A 734 16.75 -47.68 16.03
N ILE A 735 16.53 -47.09 14.88
CA ILE A 735 15.83 -45.82 14.70
C ILE A 735 14.77 -45.93 13.61
N THR A 736 13.75 -45.09 13.67
CA THR A 736 12.69 -45.02 12.67
C THR A 736 13.17 -44.23 11.43
N GLU A 737 12.43 -44.29 10.31
CA GLU A 737 12.76 -43.56 9.11
C GLU A 737 12.65 -42.04 9.34
N GLU A 738 11.70 -41.60 10.14
CA GLU A 738 11.47 -40.19 10.45
C GLU A 738 12.59 -39.61 11.33
N GLU A 739 13.05 -40.39 12.31
CA GLU A 739 14.22 -40.03 13.12
C GLU A 739 15.48 -39.98 12.28
N ARG A 740 15.71 -40.98 11.42
CA ARG A 740 16.85 -40.99 10.49
C ARG A 740 16.88 -39.74 9.64
N TYR A 741 15.74 -39.38 9.02
CA TYR A 741 15.60 -38.20 8.19
C TYR A 741 15.93 -36.94 9.00
N LYS A 742 15.39 -36.81 10.19
CA LYS A 742 15.62 -35.65 11.06
C LYS A 742 17.10 -35.52 11.45
N GLU A 743 17.74 -36.60 11.88
CA GLU A 743 19.14 -36.61 12.28
C GLU A 743 20.07 -36.30 11.08
N VAL A 744 19.79 -36.82 9.88
CA VAL A 744 20.56 -36.52 8.67
C VAL A 744 20.46 -35.05 8.29
N VAL A 745 19.24 -34.49 8.30
CA VAL A 745 19.02 -33.06 7.97
C VAL A 745 19.72 -32.16 9.00
N GLU A 746 19.65 -32.53 10.29
CA GLU A 746 20.29 -31.78 11.37
C GLU A 746 21.82 -31.79 11.24
N THR A 747 22.41 -32.97 10.98
CA THR A 747 23.84 -33.11 10.75
C THR A 747 24.35 -32.20 9.58
N TRP A 748 23.64 -32.21 8.48
CA TRP A 748 24.03 -31.34 7.35
C TRP A 748 23.84 -29.87 7.62
N LYS A 749 22.82 -29.51 8.39
CA LYS A 749 22.58 -28.13 8.81
C LYS A 749 23.69 -27.63 9.75
N GLU A 750 24.08 -28.42 10.73
CA GLU A 750 25.20 -28.11 11.63
C GLU A 750 26.50 -27.96 10.87
N THR A 751 26.83 -28.88 9.95
CA THR A 751 28.02 -28.79 9.09
C THR A 751 28.01 -27.54 8.23
N ASP A 752 26.85 -27.16 7.67
CA ASP A 752 26.68 -25.95 6.87
C ASP A 752 26.91 -24.67 7.70
N ASP A 753 26.40 -24.63 8.92
CA ASP A 753 26.58 -23.49 9.83
C ASP A 753 28.05 -23.38 10.32
N GLU A 754 28.72 -24.50 10.60
CA GLU A 754 30.14 -24.52 10.98
C GLU A 754 31.04 -24.10 9.81
N LEU A 755 30.78 -24.59 8.61
CA LEU A 755 31.49 -24.17 7.39
C LEU A 755 31.31 -22.68 7.11
N THR A 756 30.09 -22.15 7.33
CA THR A 756 29.82 -20.73 7.17
C THR A 756 30.62 -19.88 8.17
N LYS A 757 30.70 -20.30 9.42
CA LYS A 757 31.54 -19.63 10.43
C LYS A 757 33.02 -19.67 10.05
N ALA A 758 33.52 -20.83 9.63
CA ALA A 758 34.91 -20.98 9.19
C ALA A 758 35.23 -20.11 7.98
N LEU A 759 34.29 -20.01 7.03
CA LEU A 759 34.40 -19.16 5.86
C LEU A 759 34.50 -17.68 6.24
N LEU A 760 33.55 -17.18 7.02
CA LEU A 760 33.48 -15.77 7.43
C LEU A 760 34.69 -15.37 8.29
N THR A 761 35.17 -16.26 9.15
CA THR A 761 36.36 -16.01 9.98
C THR A 761 37.66 -16.04 9.15
N GLY A 762 37.71 -16.88 8.13
CA GLY A 762 38.89 -17.02 7.26
C GLY A 762 38.99 -15.99 6.11
N LEU A 763 37.93 -15.24 5.82
CA LEU A 763 37.95 -14.17 4.84
C LEU A 763 38.74 -12.96 5.34
N ASP A 764 39.57 -12.38 4.46
CA ASP A 764 40.26 -11.10 4.70
C ASP A 764 39.20 -9.97 4.86
N LYS A 765 39.32 -9.16 5.88
CA LYS A 765 38.45 -7.98 6.12
C LYS A 765 38.47 -6.97 4.97
N TYR A 766 39.53 -6.95 4.20
CA TYR A 766 39.72 -6.07 3.04
C TYR A 766 39.36 -6.72 1.71
N ASN A 767 38.79 -7.92 1.76
CA ASN A 767 38.25 -8.57 0.55
C ASN A 767 37.03 -7.79 0.05
N ASN A 768 36.98 -7.52 -1.24
CA ASN A 768 35.94 -6.70 -1.85
C ASN A 768 34.51 -7.26 -1.57
N ILE A 769 34.33 -8.57 -1.69
CA ILE A 769 33.05 -9.23 -1.42
C ILE A 769 32.66 -9.09 0.06
N PHE A 770 33.61 -9.30 0.96
CA PHE A 770 33.39 -9.14 2.39
C PHE A 770 33.00 -7.70 2.74
N MET A 771 33.71 -6.71 2.21
CA MET A 771 33.40 -5.30 2.45
C MET A 771 32.00 -4.91 1.93
N MET A 772 31.59 -5.42 0.77
CA MET A 772 30.25 -5.17 0.23
C MET A 772 29.14 -5.75 1.12
N ALA A 773 29.37 -6.93 1.70
CA ALA A 773 28.39 -7.58 2.56
C ALA A 773 28.39 -6.99 3.97
N ASP A 774 29.56 -6.77 4.58
CA ASP A 774 29.70 -6.23 5.94
C ASP A 774 29.19 -4.79 6.05
N SER A 775 29.45 -3.97 5.04
CA SER A 775 28.90 -2.62 4.95
C SER A 775 27.36 -2.59 4.89
N GLY A 776 26.72 -3.68 4.47
CA GLY A 776 25.29 -3.72 4.18
C GLY A 776 24.91 -3.06 2.85
N ALA A 777 25.89 -2.73 2.02
CA ALA A 777 25.65 -2.13 0.71
C ALA A 777 25.00 -3.12 -0.25
N ARG A 778 25.56 -4.31 -0.38
CA ARG A 778 25.03 -5.38 -1.23
C ARG A 778 25.54 -6.75 -0.77
N GLY A 779 24.64 -7.72 -0.83
CA GLY A 779 24.98 -9.09 -0.45
C GLY A 779 24.64 -9.40 1.00
N SER A 780 24.81 -10.67 1.34
CA SER A 780 24.61 -11.20 2.70
C SER A 780 25.52 -12.40 2.92
N ASP A 781 25.74 -12.78 4.18
CA ASP A 781 26.54 -13.95 4.55
C ASP A 781 26.03 -15.23 3.88
N LYS A 782 24.72 -15.35 3.68
CA LYS A 782 24.10 -16.46 2.95
C LYS A 782 24.51 -16.52 1.48
N GLN A 783 24.70 -15.37 0.83
CA GLN A 783 25.14 -15.31 -0.55
C GLN A 783 26.64 -15.61 -0.68
N ILE A 784 27.46 -15.09 0.23
CA ILE A 784 28.90 -15.41 0.31
C ILE A 784 29.09 -16.92 0.51
N LYS A 785 28.31 -17.53 1.39
CA LYS A 785 28.29 -18.97 1.61
C LYS A 785 28.03 -19.76 0.33
N GLN A 786 27.06 -19.36 -0.47
CA GLN A 786 26.75 -20.01 -1.74
C GLN A 786 27.83 -19.82 -2.80
N LEU A 787 28.58 -18.71 -2.75
CA LEU A 787 29.64 -18.41 -3.68
C LEU A 787 30.95 -19.19 -3.38
N ALA A 788 31.32 -19.30 -2.10
CA ALA A 788 32.61 -19.79 -1.66
C ALA A 788 32.58 -20.99 -0.68
N GLY A 789 31.46 -21.24 -0.05
CA GLY A 789 31.29 -22.33 0.89
C GLY A 789 30.56 -23.53 0.31
N MET A 790 29.35 -23.79 0.78
CA MET A 790 28.49 -24.89 0.34
C MET A 790 27.06 -24.32 0.11
N ARG A 791 26.39 -24.77 -0.94
CA ARG A 791 25.02 -24.31 -1.18
C ARG A 791 24.03 -24.87 -0.17
N GLY A 792 24.28 -26.10 0.33
CA GLY A 792 23.53 -26.70 1.41
C GLY A 792 22.25 -27.43 1.00
N LEU A 793 21.34 -27.56 1.94
CA LEU A 793 20.09 -28.29 1.75
C LEU A 793 19.08 -27.47 0.93
N MET A 794 18.38 -28.15 0.02
CA MET A 794 17.34 -27.56 -0.84
C MET A 794 15.96 -28.10 -0.42
N ALA A 795 14.93 -27.27 -0.68
CA ALA A 795 13.54 -27.69 -0.49
C ALA A 795 12.94 -28.27 -1.77
N ASP A 796 12.16 -29.33 -1.64
CA ASP A 796 11.36 -29.90 -2.72
C ASP A 796 10.17 -28.98 -3.06
N THR A 797 9.45 -29.30 -4.13
CA THR A 797 8.22 -28.58 -4.56
C THR A 797 7.12 -28.53 -3.49
N THR A 798 7.07 -29.52 -2.62
CA THR A 798 6.13 -29.59 -1.47
C THR A 798 6.58 -28.74 -0.27
N GLY A 799 7.84 -28.31 -0.24
CA GLY A 799 8.45 -27.58 0.87
C GLY A 799 9.22 -28.47 1.86
N ARG A 800 9.26 -29.78 1.64
CA ARG A 800 10.08 -30.71 2.45
C ARG A 800 11.55 -30.57 2.04
N THR A 801 12.46 -30.59 3.01
CA THR A 801 13.90 -30.53 2.76
C THR A 801 14.38 -31.84 2.13
N ILE A 802 15.18 -31.73 1.06
CA ILE A 802 15.81 -32.90 0.42
C ILE A 802 17.01 -33.31 1.27
N GLU A 803 17.13 -34.61 1.60
CA GLU A 803 18.21 -35.15 2.47
C GLU A 803 19.61 -35.00 1.86
N LEU A 804 19.71 -34.97 0.55
CA LEU A 804 20.98 -34.84 -0.17
C LEU A 804 21.34 -33.36 -0.29
N PRO A 805 22.43 -32.90 0.37
CA PRO A 805 22.85 -31.50 0.26
C PRO A 805 23.60 -31.27 -1.03
N ILE A 806 23.59 -30.03 -1.48
CA ILE A 806 24.47 -29.55 -2.55
C ILE A 806 25.81 -29.16 -1.91
N LYS A 807 26.83 -30.01 -2.08
CA LYS A 807 28.17 -29.86 -1.48
C LYS A 807 29.04 -28.83 -2.21
N SER A 808 28.74 -28.59 -3.47
CA SER A 808 29.46 -27.65 -4.33
C SER A 808 29.05 -26.22 -4.08
N ASN A 809 29.88 -25.25 -4.39
CA ASN A 809 29.58 -23.83 -4.43
C ASN A 809 29.58 -23.32 -5.90
N PHE A 810 29.22 -22.08 -6.11
CA PHE A 810 29.15 -21.49 -7.45
C PHE A 810 30.53 -21.30 -8.08
N ARG A 811 31.61 -21.14 -7.27
CA ARG A 811 32.97 -21.05 -7.79
C ARG A 811 33.43 -22.37 -8.38
N GLU A 812 33.14 -23.49 -7.72
CA GLU A 812 33.50 -24.84 -8.19
C GLU A 812 32.61 -25.30 -9.34
N GLY A 813 31.40 -24.77 -9.41
CA GLY A 813 30.32 -25.18 -10.33
C GLY A 813 29.49 -26.33 -9.75
N LEU A 814 28.25 -26.40 -10.20
CA LEU A 814 27.28 -27.40 -9.78
C LEU A 814 27.26 -28.57 -10.77
N ASP A 815 27.09 -29.78 -10.26
CA ASP A 815 26.80 -30.96 -11.06
C ASP A 815 25.35 -30.88 -11.60
N VAL A 816 25.05 -31.66 -12.63
CA VAL A 816 23.71 -31.63 -13.28
C VAL A 816 22.60 -31.96 -12.31
N LEU A 817 22.77 -32.94 -11.44
CA LEU A 817 21.79 -33.29 -10.41
C LEU A 817 21.61 -32.19 -9.37
N GLU A 818 22.71 -31.59 -8.92
CA GLU A 818 22.69 -30.48 -7.96
C GLU A 818 22.00 -29.24 -8.56
N TYR A 819 22.26 -28.94 -9.82
CA TYR A 819 21.57 -27.87 -10.55
C TYR A 819 20.07 -28.14 -10.67
N PHE A 820 19.67 -29.35 -11.02
CA PHE A 820 18.27 -29.74 -11.13
C PHE A 820 17.52 -29.62 -9.80
N MET A 821 18.12 -30.11 -8.69
CA MET A 821 17.56 -29.93 -7.37
C MET A 821 17.39 -28.47 -6.97
N SER A 822 18.36 -27.63 -7.32
CA SER A 822 18.29 -26.20 -7.02
C SER A 822 17.20 -25.46 -7.80
N ALA A 823 16.85 -25.96 -9.00
CA ALA A 823 15.81 -25.36 -9.83
C ALA A 823 14.41 -25.47 -9.21
N HIS A 824 14.13 -26.50 -8.41
CA HIS A 824 12.86 -26.65 -7.69
C HIS A 824 12.61 -25.49 -6.72
N GLY A 825 13.62 -25.16 -5.91
CA GLY A 825 13.51 -24.05 -4.95
C GLY A 825 13.36 -22.69 -5.64
N ALA A 826 14.08 -22.45 -6.70
CA ALA A 826 13.99 -21.22 -7.50
C ALA A 826 12.60 -21.05 -8.12
N ARG A 827 12.07 -22.10 -8.76
CA ARG A 827 10.72 -22.08 -9.36
C ARG A 827 9.65 -21.85 -8.32
N LYS A 828 9.74 -22.56 -7.18
CA LYS A 828 8.81 -22.36 -6.06
C LYS A 828 8.84 -20.92 -5.55
N GLY A 829 10.01 -20.33 -5.37
CA GLY A 829 10.15 -18.94 -4.95
C GLY A 829 9.50 -17.96 -5.92
N LEU A 830 9.69 -18.12 -7.22
CA LEU A 830 9.06 -17.28 -8.24
C LEU A 830 7.53 -17.40 -8.24
N SER A 831 7.01 -18.63 -8.16
CA SER A 831 5.57 -18.89 -8.09
C SER A 831 4.94 -18.32 -6.81
N ASP A 832 5.55 -18.56 -5.65
CA ASP A 832 5.05 -18.06 -4.37
C ASP A 832 5.04 -16.54 -4.31
N THR A 833 6.04 -15.87 -4.88
CA THR A 833 6.09 -14.41 -4.96
C THR A 833 4.93 -13.86 -5.78
N ALA A 834 4.65 -14.45 -6.95
CA ALA A 834 3.55 -14.02 -7.82
C ALA A 834 2.17 -14.17 -7.14
N LEU A 835 1.95 -15.27 -6.42
CA LEU A 835 0.68 -15.52 -5.71
C LEU A 835 0.54 -14.65 -4.46
N ARG A 836 1.59 -14.52 -3.67
CA ARG A 836 1.60 -13.72 -2.43
C ARG A 836 1.33 -12.25 -2.66
N THR A 837 1.73 -11.70 -3.79
CA THR A 837 1.46 -10.30 -4.17
C THR A 837 -0.04 -10.02 -4.22
N ALA A 838 -0.83 -10.91 -4.81
CA ALA A 838 -2.28 -10.77 -4.89
C ALA A 838 -2.95 -10.87 -3.50
N ASP A 839 -2.51 -11.81 -2.67
CA ASP A 839 -3.05 -12.03 -1.31
C ASP A 839 -2.76 -10.83 -0.41
N SER A 840 -1.54 -10.29 -0.46
CA SER A 840 -1.14 -9.09 0.28
C SER A 840 -1.98 -7.87 -0.13
N GLY A 841 -2.18 -7.66 -1.44
CA GLY A 841 -3.01 -6.56 -1.94
C GLY A 841 -4.47 -6.67 -1.50
N TYR A 842 -5.03 -7.87 -1.51
CA TYR A 842 -6.39 -8.13 -1.05
C TYR A 842 -6.53 -7.95 0.47
N LEU A 843 -5.56 -8.40 1.26
CA LEU A 843 -5.54 -8.20 2.71
C LEU A 843 -5.51 -6.70 3.05
N THR A 844 -4.62 -5.95 2.44
CA THR A 844 -4.49 -4.49 2.64
C THR A 844 -5.81 -3.79 2.35
N ARG A 845 -6.47 -4.12 1.22
CA ARG A 845 -7.77 -3.54 0.87
C ARG A 845 -8.83 -3.83 1.94
N ARG A 846 -8.95 -5.08 2.42
CA ARG A 846 -9.93 -5.45 3.46
C ARG A 846 -9.68 -4.70 4.76
N LEU A 847 -8.43 -4.55 5.16
CA LEU A 847 -8.07 -3.82 6.38
C LEU A 847 -8.43 -2.33 6.27
N VAL A 848 -8.12 -1.70 5.13
CA VAL A 848 -8.49 -0.30 4.88
C VAL A 848 -10.02 -0.12 4.86
N ASP A 849 -10.75 -1.00 4.16
CA ASP A 849 -12.22 -0.92 4.09
C ASP A 849 -12.89 -1.02 5.48
N VAL A 850 -12.34 -1.83 6.39
CA VAL A 850 -12.86 -1.97 7.76
C VAL A 850 -12.50 -0.78 8.64
N SER A 851 -11.29 -0.22 8.48
CA SER A 851 -10.74 0.78 9.40
C SER A 851 -10.88 2.23 8.92
N GLN A 852 -11.30 2.49 7.68
CA GLN A 852 -11.34 3.84 7.09
C GLN A 852 -12.16 4.87 7.88
N HIS A 853 -13.11 4.41 8.70
CA HIS A 853 -13.96 5.27 9.52
C HIS A 853 -13.30 5.74 10.82
N MET A 854 -12.12 5.17 11.15
CA MET A 854 -11.42 5.51 12.37
C MET A 854 -10.73 6.88 12.22
N ILE A 855 -11.28 7.85 12.93
CA ILE A 855 -10.82 9.24 12.92
C ILE A 855 -10.58 9.66 14.37
N VAL A 856 -9.59 10.52 14.59
CA VAL A 856 -9.37 11.17 15.88
C VAL A 856 -10.44 12.22 16.08
N ARG A 857 -11.34 12.02 17.06
CA ARG A 857 -12.53 12.89 17.28
C ARG A 857 -12.30 13.99 18.31
N GLU A 858 -11.51 13.72 19.32
CA GLU A 858 -11.29 14.62 20.47
C GLU A 858 -9.84 14.52 20.97
N SER A 859 -9.41 15.51 21.73
CA SER A 859 -8.05 15.51 22.27
C SER A 859 -7.87 14.50 23.42
N ASP A 860 -8.87 14.40 24.31
CA ASP A 860 -8.81 13.52 25.49
C ASP A 860 -10.21 13.04 25.90
N CYS A 861 -10.42 11.72 25.85
CA CYS A 861 -11.70 11.09 26.21
C CYS A 861 -12.05 11.15 27.72
N CYS A 862 -11.11 11.60 28.54
CA CYS A 862 -11.26 11.74 30.00
C CYS A 862 -11.29 13.20 30.47
N ALA A 863 -11.15 14.17 29.58
CA ALA A 863 -11.16 15.58 29.94
C ALA A 863 -12.50 15.98 30.57
N GLY A 864 -12.47 16.57 31.77
CA GLY A 864 -13.65 17.09 32.45
C GLY A 864 -14.60 16.04 33.05
N THR A 865 -14.31 14.75 32.96
CA THR A 865 -15.22 13.69 33.43
C THR A 865 -14.95 13.20 34.84
N GLY A 866 -13.82 13.57 35.46
CA GLY A 866 -13.40 13.08 36.78
C GLY A 866 -13.16 11.54 36.85
N ARG A 867 -13.15 10.86 35.70
CA ARG A 867 -12.95 9.40 35.64
C ARG A 867 -11.47 9.04 35.61
N GLU A 868 -11.15 7.86 36.12
CA GLU A 868 -9.79 7.30 36.03
C GLU A 868 -9.31 7.21 34.59
N ILE A 869 -8.04 7.51 34.35
CA ILE A 869 -7.40 7.46 33.03
C ILE A 869 -7.41 6.00 32.52
N PRO A 870 -8.03 5.71 31.38
CA PRO A 870 -8.06 4.35 30.84
C PRO A 870 -6.67 3.96 30.35
N GLY A 871 -6.27 2.76 30.67
CA GLY A 871 -4.97 2.27 30.24
C GLY A 871 -4.81 0.77 30.39
N MET A 872 -3.78 0.26 29.75
CA MET A 872 -3.39 -1.16 29.77
C MET A 872 -1.93 -1.28 30.22
N VAL A 873 -1.64 -2.30 31.00
CA VAL A 873 -0.27 -2.62 31.40
C VAL A 873 0.42 -3.34 30.25
N VAL A 874 1.58 -2.84 29.86
CA VAL A 874 2.41 -3.36 28.78
C VAL A 874 3.74 -3.84 29.32
N LYS A 875 4.17 -5.03 28.86
CA LYS A 875 5.48 -5.64 29.14
C LYS A 875 6.21 -5.86 27.82
N ALA A 876 7.52 -6.18 27.87
CA ALA A 876 8.24 -6.68 26.70
C ALA A 876 7.54 -7.92 26.12
N PHE A 877 7.52 -8.02 24.81
CA PHE A 877 6.91 -9.17 24.12
C PHE A 877 7.97 -10.27 23.93
N MET A 878 7.76 -11.38 24.63
CA MET A 878 8.69 -12.49 24.67
C MET A 878 8.10 -13.70 23.94
N ASP A 879 8.91 -14.42 23.17
CA ASP A 879 8.60 -15.76 22.66
C ASP A 879 9.60 -16.76 23.29
N GLY A 880 9.14 -17.42 24.36
CA GLY A 880 10.00 -18.24 25.18
C GLY A 880 11.12 -17.42 25.85
N LYS A 881 12.35 -17.58 25.38
CA LYS A 881 13.53 -16.83 25.87
C LYS A 881 13.96 -15.67 24.98
N GLU A 882 13.41 -15.56 23.78
CA GLU A 882 13.77 -14.53 22.82
C GLU A 882 12.84 -13.31 22.97
N GLU A 883 13.43 -12.12 23.06
CA GLU A 883 12.69 -10.86 23.09
C GLU A 883 12.38 -10.43 21.64
N ILE A 884 11.09 -10.46 21.28
CA ILE A 884 10.63 -10.06 19.94
C ILE A 884 10.53 -8.54 19.83
N GLU A 885 9.95 -7.89 20.86
CA GLU A 885 9.76 -6.45 20.92
C GLU A 885 10.05 -5.93 22.32
N SER A 886 10.98 -4.99 22.41
CA SER A 886 11.41 -4.43 23.69
C SER A 886 10.32 -3.56 24.33
N LEU A 887 10.32 -3.45 25.65
CA LEU A 887 9.42 -2.55 26.36
C LEU A 887 9.62 -1.10 25.92
N GLN A 888 10.85 -0.69 25.61
CA GLN A 888 11.18 0.64 25.13
C GLN A 888 10.44 0.97 23.82
N GLU A 889 10.45 0.06 22.85
CA GLU A 889 9.76 0.24 21.57
C GLU A 889 8.24 0.33 21.78
N ARG A 890 7.68 -0.50 22.63
CA ARG A 890 6.24 -0.55 22.91
C ARG A 890 5.68 0.68 23.62
N ILE A 891 6.48 1.35 24.46
CA ILE A 891 6.05 2.56 25.19
C ILE A 891 6.35 3.85 24.43
N THR A 892 7.26 3.82 23.46
CA THR A 892 7.64 5.02 22.68
C THR A 892 6.44 5.57 21.92
N GLY A 893 6.20 6.88 22.04
CA GLY A 893 5.09 7.57 21.39
C GLY A 893 3.72 7.36 22.06
N ARG A 894 3.64 6.63 23.17
CA ARG A 894 2.39 6.45 23.92
C ARG A 894 2.27 7.43 25.07
N PHE A 895 1.06 7.63 25.58
CA PHE A 895 0.80 8.44 26.76
C PHE A 895 0.79 7.56 28.00
N SER A 896 1.55 7.96 29.03
CA SER A 896 1.59 7.27 30.33
C SER A 896 0.28 7.53 31.09
N CYS A 897 -0.23 6.51 31.78
CA CYS A 897 -1.34 6.67 32.72
C CYS A 897 -0.85 7.18 34.08
N ASN A 898 0.31 6.71 34.53
CA ASN A 898 0.89 7.02 35.82
C ASN A 898 2.14 7.91 35.66
N THR A 899 2.51 8.60 36.70
CA THR A 899 3.80 9.32 36.77
C THR A 899 4.92 8.31 36.96
N ILE A 900 5.98 8.41 36.17
CA ILE A 900 7.17 7.54 36.24
C ILE A 900 8.31 8.34 36.79
N CYS A 901 8.94 7.85 37.86
CA CYS A 901 10.00 8.51 38.57
C CYS A 901 11.32 7.71 38.53
N ASP A 902 12.42 8.41 38.84
CA ASP A 902 13.75 7.83 39.07
C ASP A 902 13.91 7.43 40.54
N LYS A 903 14.99 6.72 40.88
CA LYS A 903 15.36 6.32 42.26
C LYS A 903 15.43 7.50 43.23
N ASP A 904 15.79 8.66 42.71
CA ASP A 904 15.91 9.91 43.49
C ASP A 904 14.58 10.67 43.61
N GLY A 905 13.47 10.11 43.10
CA GLY A 905 12.14 10.73 43.10
C GLY A 905 11.94 11.81 42.05
N ASN A 906 12.90 12.01 41.13
CA ASN A 906 12.73 12.94 40.02
C ASN A 906 11.74 12.36 38.96
N VAL A 907 10.84 13.21 38.49
CA VAL A 907 9.82 12.80 37.51
C VAL A 907 10.41 12.75 36.11
N ILE A 908 10.47 11.54 35.53
CA ILE A 908 10.88 11.32 34.13
C ILE A 908 9.72 11.63 33.21
N VAL A 909 8.54 11.05 33.50
CA VAL A 909 7.30 11.24 32.70
C VAL A 909 6.13 11.51 33.64
N LYS A 910 5.43 12.63 33.45
CA LYS A 910 4.20 12.93 34.20
C LYS A 910 3.04 12.10 33.69
N ALA A 911 2.07 11.81 34.53
CA ALA A 911 0.82 11.18 34.13
C ALA A 911 0.15 11.97 32.99
N ASN A 912 -0.44 11.25 32.05
CA ASN A 912 -1.13 11.80 30.88
C ASN A 912 -0.24 12.64 29.92
N HIS A 913 1.07 12.39 29.93
CA HIS A 913 2.05 13.00 29.01
C HIS A 913 2.65 11.94 28.07
N MET A 914 3.08 12.39 26.91
CA MET A 914 3.67 11.52 25.90
C MET A 914 5.08 11.08 26.28
N ILE A 915 5.36 9.80 26.09
CA ILE A 915 6.68 9.20 26.26
C ILE A 915 7.44 9.36 24.94
N THR A 916 8.29 10.37 24.85
CA THR A 916 9.16 10.58 23.69
C THR A 916 10.27 9.51 23.64
N PRO A 917 10.94 9.27 22.48
CA PRO A 917 12.03 8.30 22.41
C PRO A 917 13.14 8.51 23.46
N LYS A 918 13.49 9.78 23.73
CA LYS A 918 14.46 10.13 24.76
C LYS A 918 13.98 9.74 26.15
N ARG A 919 12.73 10.07 26.50
CA ARG A 919 12.14 9.69 27.78
C ARG A 919 11.97 8.18 27.92
N ALA A 920 11.66 7.47 26.84
CA ALA A 920 11.58 6.00 26.85
C ALA A 920 12.93 5.38 27.22
N ALA A 921 14.04 5.88 26.65
CA ALA A 921 15.38 5.45 27.01
C ALA A 921 15.73 5.77 28.47
N GLU A 922 15.34 6.96 28.98
CA GLU A 922 15.51 7.34 30.38
C GLU A 922 14.69 6.46 31.34
N VAL A 923 13.46 6.10 30.97
CA VAL A 923 12.59 5.16 31.74
C VAL A 923 13.24 3.80 31.84
N MET A 924 13.82 3.29 30.75
CA MET A 924 14.48 1.98 30.78
C MET A 924 15.79 1.97 31.54
N SER A 925 16.53 3.09 31.56
CA SER A 925 17.83 3.18 32.20
C SER A 925 17.78 3.57 33.69
N LYS A 926 16.83 4.43 34.08
CA LYS A 926 16.75 5.04 35.42
C LYS A 926 15.41 4.85 36.12
N GLY A 927 14.35 4.50 35.38
CA GLY A 927 13.00 4.38 35.93
C GLY A 927 12.88 3.24 36.93
N VAL A 928 12.14 3.49 38.03
CA VAL A 928 11.81 2.49 39.04
C VAL A 928 10.29 2.37 39.23
N ASP A 929 9.85 1.20 39.63
CA ASP A 929 8.45 0.94 39.99
C ASP A 929 8.18 1.41 41.45
N GLU A 930 6.96 1.19 41.92
CA GLU A 930 6.53 1.56 43.29
C GLU A 930 7.33 0.84 44.38
N ASN A 931 8.02 -0.24 44.06
CA ASN A 931 8.85 -1.01 45.00
C ASN A 931 10.32 -0.64 44.93
N GLY A 932 10.72 0.26 44.02
CA GLY A 932 12.12 0.67 43.82
C GLY A 932 12.91 -0.26 42.87
N ASP A 933 12.28 -1.23 42.26
CA ASP A 933 12.89 -2.13 41.28
C ASP A 933 12.87 -1.54 39.85
N PRO A 934 13.79 -1.93 38.98
CA PRO A 934 13.79 -1.49 37.58
C PRO A 934 12.45 -1.80 36.88
N ILE A 935 11.94 -0.88 36.07
CA ILE A 935 10.64 -0.99 35.42
C ILE A 935 10.64 -2.14 34.40
N THR A 936 9.77 -3.11 34.61
CA THR A 936 9.50 -4.23 33.70
C THR A 936 8.15 -4.12 33.00
N GLN A 937 7.29 -3.23 33.50
CA GLN A 937 5.95 -3.01 32.96
C GLN A 937 5.52 -1.55 33.15
N VAL A 938 4.78 -1.02 32.19
CA VAL A 938 4.25 0.35 32.23
C VAL A 938 2.77 0.35 31.88
N LYS A 939 1.96 1.14 32.61
CA LYS A 939 0.55 1.36 32.27
C LYS A 939 0.46 2.53 31.30
N ILE A 940 0.08 2.25 30.06
CA ILE A 940 -0.04 3.23 28.98
C ILE A 940 -1.47 3.34 28.47
N ARG A 941 -1.81 4.48 27.89
CA ARG A 941 -3.08 4.68 27.19
C ARG A 941 -3.03 3.97 25.83
N THR A 942 -4.12 3.28 25.48
CA THR A 942 -4.25 2.56 24.21
C THR A 942 -5.61 2.83 23.58
N ILE A 943 -5.71 2.56 22.28
CA ILE A 943 -6.98 2.62 21.55
C ILE A 943 -8.00 1.59 22.05
N LEU A 944 -7.51 0.45 22.59
CA LEU A 944 -8.35 -0.63 23.10
C LEU A 944 -9.15 -0.23 24.35
N THR A 945 -8.64 0.73 25.10
CA THR A 945 -9.28 1.25 26.33
C THR A 945 -9.88 2.63 26.15
N CYS A 946 -9.85 3.18 24.93
CA CYS A 946 -10.41 4.50 24.64
C CYS A 946 -11.93 4.52 24.87
N ARG A 947 -12.44 5.58 25.51
CA ARG A 947 -13.85 5.79 25.83
C ARG A 947 -14.55 6.79 24.89
N SER A 948 -13.86 7.20 23.81
CA SER A 948 -14.43 8.10 22.82
C SER A 948 -15.59 7.44 22.07
N HIS A 949 -16.65 8.19 21.83
CA HIS A 949 -17.80 7.71 21.06
C HIS A 949 -17.51 7.88 19.56
N MET A 950 -17.61 6.82 18.78
CA MET A 950 -17.35 6.81 17.32
C MET A 950 -15.96 7.35 16.94
N GLY A 951 -14.93 6.58 17.19
CA GLY A 951 -13.53 6.94 16.88
C GLY A 951 -12.63 6.79 18.10
N VAL A 952 -11.52 7.49 18.10
CA VAL A 952 -10.54 7.49 19.18
C VAL A 952 -10.15 8.91 19.58
N CYS A 953 -9.63 9.10 20.78
CA CYS A 953 -9.05 10.38 21.17
C CYS A 953 -7.54 10.43 20.87
N ALA A 954 -7.00 11.63 20.71
CA ALA A 954 -5.59 11.83 20.37
C ALA A 954 -4.63 11.21 21.39
N LYS A 955 -4.91 11.34 22.69
CA LYS A 955 -4.04 10.80 23.74
C LYS A 955 -4.05 9.27 23.82
N CYS A 956 -5.17 8.61 23.55
CA CYS A 956 -5.25 7.15 23.50
C CYS A 956 -4.55 6.57 22.25
N TYR A 957 -4.56 7.30 21.15
CA TYR A 957 -3.80 6.91 19.97
C TYR A 957 -2.29 7.11 20.17
N GLY A 958 -1.88 8.30 20.64
CA GLY A 958 -0.49 8.64 20.90
C GLY A 958 0.16 9.46 19.79
N ALA A 959 1.42 9.19 19.51
CA ALA A 959 2.20 9.91 18.51
C ALA A 959 1.85 9.48 17.08
N ASN A 960 1.89 10.45 16.16
CA ASN A 960 2.01 10.18 14.74
C ASN A 960 3.47 9.85 14.43
N MET A 961 3.77 8.61 14.09
CA MET A 961 5.15 8.14 13.86
C MET A 961 5.83 8.86 12.70
N ALA A 962 5.07 9.35 11.72
CA ALA A 962 5.63 10.06 10.58
C ALA A 962 6.14 11.48 10.91
N THR A 963 5.58 12.13 11.93
CA THR A 963 5.96 13.47 12.36
C THR A 963 6.69 13.50 13.70
N GLY A 964 6.63 12.40 14.47
CA GLY A 964 7.16 12.31 15.84
C GLY A 964 6.38 13.13 16.88
N GLN A 965 5.26 13.75 16.48
CA GLN A 965 4.42 14.57 17.35
C GLN A 965 3.11 13.86 17.69
N ALA A 966 2.38 14.34 18.70
CA ALA A 966 1.06 13.81 18.99
C ALA A 966 0.10 14.01 17.81
N VAL A 967 -0.75 13.02 17.56
CA VAL A 967 -1.74 13.07 16.51
C VAL A 967 -2.73 14.23 16.73
N GLN A 968 -3.16 14.87 15.65
CA GLN A 968 -4.11 15.97 15.71
C GLN A 968 -5.56 15.48 15.60
N VAL A 969 -6.49 16.26 16.17
CA VAL A 969 -7.92 16.00 16.03
C VAL A 969 -8.33 16.17 14.56
N GLY A 970 -9.12 15.21 14.05
CA GLY A 970 -9.59 15.18 12.66
C GLY A 970 -8.70 14.34 11.73
N GLU A 971 -7.58 13.81 12.21
CA GLU A 971 -6.71 12.94 11.42
C GLU A 971 -7.34 11.55 11.23
N ALA A 972 -7.38 11.08 9.97
CA ALA A 972 -7.87 9.75 9.62
C ALA A 972 -6.76 8.73 9.83
N ILE A 973 -6.81 8.00 10.93
CA ILE A 973 -5.79 7.02 11.32
C ILE A 973 -6.02 5.61 10.78
N GLY A 974 -7.19 5.34 10.22
CA GLY A 974 -7.57 4.03 9.70
C GLY A 974 -7.18 3.79 8.24
N ILE A 975 -6.57 4.76 7.61
CA ILE A 975 -6.17 4.68 6.19
C ILE A 975 -4.69 4.40 6.05
#